data_ea5f9909fcd3f1869cc9bd03bdc93921
#
_entry.id   ea5f9909fcd3f1869cc9bd03bdc93921
#
_cell.length_a   1.000
_cell.length_b   1.000
_cell.length_c   1.000
_cell.angle_alpha   90.00
_cell.angle_beta   90.00
_cell.angle_gamma   90.00
#
_symmetry.space_group_name_H-M   'P 1'
#
loop_
_entity.id
_entity.type
_entity.pdbx_description
1 polymer ?
#
loop_
_entity_poly.entity_id
_entity_poly.type
_entity_poly.pdbx_seq_one_letter_code
_entity_poly.pdbx_strand_id
1 'polypeptide(L)'
;YKPDGVNHGRSIDSFVNMVAEDKENNLWIGTHNGLYVLHKETDEIEKIISPLLQVSNVESILYASNGDLWVGSNKGLFRRKAGSRTFDCEKNMDIKSVVEDRKGQIWIGTWEQGLLRYSPQEELYYTYDGINPGNSAHVIFQDEAGNIWIGTWRYGLVKLINPYDSEHFSFKTFRNIKGNSHSLLDNIIYAIAQDKNSGKLWIGSRSGVSILEDESGDGNFTNIVPGNLQGDLPFNEVNSLLCSKDGLMWLGMLGGGVCTVNTNKFRFNYDSLEALREHCPTSSVRSVYQEDNGNLWMGIMGFGLVFYDMKQHTIVPYRSHPVLKNMGYTSTVNDIIYRKRTNELCFATWDDGVWFYNVKAGKAHVINTVTNPELSDICIYSLLEDSKGNLWLGTRSGVFILDTESRLHSLNELVTLTNQALPQISIFKMAEDQDGFIWIATSNEGVWRIDTSGETYKVKFYTPSDGTLSTVGAMSVCVDGYNRVWVGSNGNGLDLYDRKNDRFVSVLNDYFRNGDVVFSMLEDDEHTLWLTTNAEMYHIDIPLDGAAPKIHTYTVDDGLQDHMFNRNSCFKGADGKLFFGGFRGLNSFYPDKIVQDTAYSPVVITDIKVHNVSVRTYPLSVREGIAANRAIDFIDKIVLGYRENNFSLDFSILNYINPELNRYLYRLEGYDKEWLSVEAGRRFAYYNNLPAGTYTFCVKGANQNGIWSPDMKCLRITILPPPWLSWWAYCLYVLLFVSLAWYTYRIVRNRIRMKQAIEMGKIERQKMEEINHAKLQFFTNITHELLTPLSIISASVDELKQEVPASSSVCPVIADNTVRLIRLIQQILEFRKVENGKLRLKVSHGNVSMFLKKSVSAFAPLVKKQKLSIQFDLSEEYSGYFDVDKLDKVVYNLLSNAAKYTPEGGTIVV
;
A
#
# COMPACT_ATOMS: atom_id res chain seq x y z
N TYR A 1 -20.37 -17.08 -1.22
CA TYR A 1 -21.38 -18.16 -1.19
C TYR A 1 -22.18 -18.08 0.12
N LYS A 2 -23.17 -17.17 0.17
CA LYS A 2 -24.05 -16.99 1.34
C LYS A 2 -25.32 -17.81 1.20
N PRO A 3 -25.96 -18.24 2.31
CA PRO A 3 -27.23 -19.00 2.28
C PRO A 3 -28.47 -18.15 1.98
N ASP A 4 -28.34 -17.02 1.33
CA ASP A 4 -29.49 -16.15 1.00
C ASP A 4 -30.10 -16.62 -0.30
N GLY A 5 -31.34 -17.10 -0.21
CA GLY A 5 -32.17 -17.78 -1.19
C GLY A 5 -32.33 -17.23 -2.62
N VAL A 6 -31.34 -16.58 -3.17
CA VAL A 6 -31.34 -15.99 -4.52
C VAL A 6 -30.35 -16.66 -5.47
N ASN A 7 -29.40 -17.45 -4.98
CA ASN A 7 -28.42 -18.12 -5.82
C ASN A 7 -28.81 -19.59 -6.05
N HIS A 8 -29.45 -19.86 -7.14
CA HIS A 8 -29.78 -21.21 -7.62
C HIS A 8 -28.56 -22.14 -7.57
N GLY A 9 -28.47 -23.04 -6.58
CA GLY A 9 -27.45 -24.09 -6.46
C GLY A 9 -26.07 -23.64 -5.96
N ARG A 10 -25.92 -22.43 -5.39
CA ARG A 10 -24.63 -21.84 -4.95
C ARG A 10 -24.55 -21.51 -3.47
N SER A 11 -25.40 -22.11 -2.64
CA SER A 11 -25.34 -21.87 -1.20
C SER A 11 -24.84 -23.09 -0.44
N ILE A 12 -23.97 -22.85 0.52
CA ILE A 12 -23.56 -23.80 1.55
C ILE A 12 -24.37 -23.45 2.79
N ASP A 13 -25.18 -24.37 3.25
CA ASP A 13 -26.16 -24.19 4.34
C ASP A 13 -25.57 -24.50 5.73
N SER A 14 -24.25 -24.44 5.88
CA SER A 14 -23.56 -24.83 7.10
C SER A 14 -22.23 -24.09 7.28
N PHE A 15 -21.68 -24.11 8.53
CA PHE A 15 -20.35 -23.59 8.82
C PHE A 15 -19.28 -24.41 8.07
N VAL A 16 -18.36 -23.70 7.42
CA VAL A 16 -17.20 -24.30 6.72
C VAL A 16 -16.07 -24.47 7.71
N ASN A 17 -15.56 -25.72 7.81
CA ASN A 17 -14.41 -26.05 8.68
C ASN A 17 -13.11 -26.17 7.89
N MET A 18 -13.15 -26.73 6.68
CA MET A 18 -11.96 -27.01 5.88
C MET A 18 -12.24 -26.87 4.39
N VAL A 19 -11.23 -26.43 3.66
CA VAL A 19 -11.25 -26.38 2.20
C VAL A 19 -9.96 -27.03 1.69
N ALA A 20 -10.08 -27.92 0.70
CA ALA A 20 -8.94 -28.54 0.02
C ALA A 20 -9.11 -28.49 -1.49
N GLU A 21 -8.02 -28.35 -2.23
CA GLU A 21 -8.01 -28.30 -3.70
C GLU A 21 -7.57 -29.66 -4.26
N ASP A 22 -8.25 -30.13 -5.34
CA ASP A 22 -7.84 -31.31 -6.08
C ASP A 22 -6.98 -30.96 -7.31
N LYS A 23 -6.48 -31.99 -8.02
CA LYS A 23 -5.64 -31.78 -9.23
C LYS A 23 -6.42 -31.16 -10.41
N GLU A 24 -7.74 -31.16 -10.35
CA GLU A 24 -8.63 -30.60 -11.36
C GLU A 24 -9.03 -29.16 -10.99
N ASN A 25 -8.38 -28.58 -9.95
CA ASN A 25 -8.68 -27.28 -9.38
C ASN A 25 -10.08 -27.13 -8.78
N ASN A 26 -10.81 -28.21 -8.48
CA ASN A 26 -12.03 -28.12 -7.71
C ASN A 26 -11.74 -27.93 -6.23
N LEU A 27 -12.62 -27.25 -5.51
CA LEU A 27 -12.51 -27.08 -4.06
C LEU A 27 -13.45 -28.00 -3.33
N TRP A 28 -12.89 -28.90 -2.54
CA TRP A 28 -13.62 -29.75 -1.60
C TRP A 28 -13.83 -28.99 -0.31
N ILE A 29 -15.09 -28.89 0.15
CA ILE A 29 -15.49 -28.02 1.27
C ILE A 29 -16.16 -28.90 2.33
N GLY A 30 -15.47 -29.01 3.47
CA GLY A 30 -15.96 -29.69 4.67
C GLY A 30 -16.78 -28.76 5.53
N THR A 31 -17.96 -29.16 5.91
CA THR A 31 -18.87 -28.37 6.71
C THR A 31 -19.38 -29.11 7.93
N HIS A 32 -20.06 -28.43 8.84
CA HIS A 32 -20.78 -29.08 9.95
C HIS A 32 -21.89 -30.04 9.47
N ASN A 33 -22.34 -29.93 8.23
CA ASN A 33 -23.45 -30.72 7.69
C ASN A 33 -23.07 -31.37 6.35
N GLY A 34 -21.91 -32.02 6.31
CA GLY A 34 -21.45 -32.81 5.18
C GLY A 34 -20.37 -32.20 4.32
N LEU A 35 -20.13 -32.83 3.18
CA LEU A 35 -19.09 -32.51 2.22
C LEU A 35 -19.71 -31.91 0.96
N TYR A 36 -19.09 -30.88 0.44
CA TYR A 36 -19.43 -30.23 -0.82
C TYR A 36 -18.22 -30.17 -1.74
N VAL A 37 -18.46 -30.05 -3.04
CA VAL A 37 -17.44 -29.73 -4.03
C VAL A 37 -17.86 -28.49 -4.82
N LEU A 38 -16.96 -27.53 -4.94
CA LEU A 38 -17.10 -26.39 -5.83
C LEU A 38 -16.28 -26.67 -7.09
N HIS A 39 -16.96 -26.79 -8.20
CA HIS A 39 -16.35 -26.88 -9.52
C HIS A 39 -15.88 -25.50 -9.96
N LYS A 40 -14.57 -25.20 -9.85
CA LYS A 40 -14.04 -23.85 -10.12
C LYS A 40 -14.32 -23.35 -11.54
N GLU A 41 -14.33 -24.24 -12.54
CA GLU A 41 -14.57 -23.80 -13.92
C GLU A 41 -16.00 -23.30 -14.15
N THR A 42 -17.00 -23.91 -13.52
CA THR A 42 -18.42 -23.59 -13.70
C THR A 42 -18.98 -22.73 -12.57
N ASP A 43 -18.24 -22.63 -11.45
CA ASP A 43 -18.66 -21.95 -10.24
C ASP A 43 -19.94 -22.58 -9.63
N GLU A 44 -20.10 -23.89 -9.81
CA GLU A 44 -21.23 -24.67 -9.29
C GLU A 44 -20.81 -25.44 -8.04
N ILE A 45 -21.73 -25.49 -7.06
CA ILE A 45 -21.54 -26.24 -5.81
C ILE A 45 -22.45 -27.48 -5.84
N GLU A 46 -21.82 -28.62 -5.60
CA GLU A 46 -22.51 -29.90 -5.48
C GLU A 46 -22.35 -30.43 -4.05
N LYS A 47 -23.45 -30.83 -3.40
CA LYS A 47 -23.39 -31.54 -2.13
C LYS A 47 -23.16 -33.03 -2.39
N ILE A 48 -22.17 -33.62 -1.72
CA ILE A 48 -21.85 -35.04 -1.86
C ILE A 48 -22.88 -35.88 -1.08
N ILE A 49 -23.62 -36.69 -1.80
CA ILE A 49 -24.63 -37.60 -1.23
C ILE A 49 -23.95 -38.94 -0.92
N SER A 50 -23.62 -39.14 0.36
CA SER A 50 -23.14 -40.42 0.89
C SER A 50 -23.80 -40.67 2.24
N PRO A 51 -24.29 -41.88 2.55
CA PRO A 51 -25.16 -42.13 3.69
C PRO A 51 -24.65 -41.64 5.06
N LEU A 52 -23.37 -41.65 5.26
CA LEU A 52 -22.74 -41.16 6.50
C LEU A 52 -22.18 -39.73 6.40
N LEU A 53 -21.63 -39.33 5.26
CA LEU A 53 -21.01 -38.04 5.07
C LEU A 53 -22.00 -36.87 5.01
N GLN A 54 -23.20 -37.08 4.47
CA GLN A 54 -24.19 -36.01 4.27
C GLN A 54 -24.73 -35.40 5.57
N VAL A 55 -24.49 -36.03 6.73
CA VAL A 55 -24.93 -35.60 8.06
C VAL A 55 -23.77 -35.56 9.07
N SER A 56 -22.54 -35.62 8.59
CA SER A 56 -21.32 -35.58 9.42
C SER A 56 -20.77 -34.18 9.54
N ASN A 57 -20.19 -33.85 10.68
CA ASN A 57 -19.30 -32.71 10.84
C ASN A 57 -17.94 -33.08 10.23
N VAL A 58 -17.64 -32.56 9.03
CA VAL A 58 -16.38 -32.80 8.31
C VAL A 58 -15.36 -31.76 8.79
N GLU A 59 -14.28 -32.20 9.46
CA GLU A 59 -13.27 -31.34 10.07
C GLU A 59 -11.97 -31.30 9.27
N SER A 60 -11.67 -32.35 8.49
CA SER A 60 -10.44 -32.42 7.72
C SER A 60 -10.68 -33.05 6.34
N ILE A 61 -9.98 -32.53 5.33
CA ILE A 61 -9.99 -33.02 3.97
C ILE A 61 -8.55 -33.04 3.46
N LEU A 62 -8.13 -34.16 2.87
CA LEU A 62 -6.83 -34.30 2.23
C LEU A 62 -7.00 -34.92 0.83
N TYR A 63 -6.55 -34.20 -0.18
CA TYR A 63 -6.33 -34.77 -1.49
C TYR A 63 -4.88 -35.27 -1.57
N ALA A 64 -4.69 -36.58 -1.45
CA ALA A 64 -3.37 -37.18 -1.38
C ALA A 64 -2.64 -37.20 -2.74
N SER A 65 -1.32 -37.25 -2.70
CA SER A 65 -0.46 -37.29 -3.89
C SER A 65 -0.76 -38.42 -4.86
N ASN A 66 -1.25 -39.58 -4.34
CA ASN A 66 -1.69 -40.72 -5.11
C ASN A 66 -3.07 -40.56 -5.77
N GLY A 67 -3.75 -39.43 -5.52
CA GLY A 67 -5.07 -39.12 -6.06
C GLY A 67 -6.26 -39.58 -5.22
N ASP A 68 -6.01 -40.17 -4.06
CA ASP A 68 -7.08 -40.52 -3.09
C ASP A 68 -7.55 -39.26 -2.36
N LEU A 69 -8.85 -39.21 -2.12
CA LEU A 69 -9.44 -38.17 -1.29
C LEU A 69 -9.81 -38.75 0.06
N TRP A 70 -9.19 -38.22 1.11
CA TRP A 70 -9.44 -38.57 2.49
C TRP A 70 -10.29 -37.52 3.18
N VAL A 71 -11.29 -37.95 3.93
CA VAL A 71 -12.23 -37.08 4.65
C VAL A 71 -12.33 -37.53 6.09
N GLY A 72 -11.89 -36.66 6.98
CA GLY A 72 -12.02 -36.86 8.42
C GLY A 72 -13.29 -36.17 8.96
N SER A 73 -14.06 -36.90 9.72
CA SER A 73 -15.30 -36.39 10.34
C SER A 73 -15.51 -36.95 11.74
N ASN A 74 -16.48 -36.39 12.46
CA ASN A 74 -16.94 -36.92 13.76
C ASN A 74 -17.62 -38.32 13.65
N LYS A 75 -17.85 -38.83 12.45
CA LYS A 75 -18.47 -40.17 12.22
C LYS A 75 -17.48 -41.19 11.68
N GLY A 76 -16.31 -40.75 11.24
CA GLY A 76 -15.29 -41.66 10.74
C GLY A 76 -14.29 -41.01 9.80
N LEU A 77 -13.32 -41.87 9.43
CA LEU A 77 -12.39 -41.61 8.35
C LEU A 77 -12.93 -42.22 7.06
N PHE A 78 -13.14 -41.40 6.07
CA PHE A 78 -13.62 -41.83 4.75
C PHE A 78 -12.56 -41.66 3.71
N ARG A 79 -12.48 -42.60 2.77
CA ARG A 79 -11.57 -42.58 1.65
C ARG A 79 -12.32 -42.78 0.33
N ARG A 80 -12.03 -41.91 -0.63
CA ARG A 80 -12.40 -42.13 -2.03
C ARG A 80 -11.13 -42.44 -2.80
N LYS A 81 -10.97 -43.63 -3.28
CA LYS A 81 -9.82 -44.04 -4.09
C LYS A 81 -9.78 -43.31 -5.42
N ALA A 82 -8.59 -43.06 -5.94
CA ALA A 82 -8.39 -42.43 -7.25
C ALA A 82 -9.25 -43.13 -8.32
N GLY A 83 -10.03 -42.36 -9.09
CA GLY A 83 -10.94 -42.88 -10.12
C GLY A 83 -12.27 -43.46 -9.61
N SER A 84 -12.49 -43.58 -8.28
CA SER A 84 -13.78 -43.99 -7.70
C SER A 84 -14.70 -42.78 -7.53
N ARG A 85 -16.02 -43.04 -7.54
CA ARG A 85 -17.06 -42.06 -7.20
C ARG A 85 -17.61 -42.26 -5.80
N THR A 86 -17.30 -43.35 -5.12
CA THR A 86 -17.84 -43.72 -3.81
C THR A 86 -16.84 -43.48 -2.70
N PHE A 87 -17.32 -43.14 -1.52
CA PHE A 87 -16.53 -43.07 -0.31
C PHE A 87 -16.70 -44.30 0.52
N ASP A 88 -15.60 -44.95 0.91
CA ASP A 88 -15.58 -46.06 1.83
C ASP A 88 -15.20 -45.58 3.22
N CYS A 89 -15.82 -46.14 4.26
CA CYS A 89 -15.51 -45.84 5.64
C CYS A 89 -14.36 -46.74 6.10
N GLU A 90 -13.15 -46.17 6.22
CA GLU A 90 -11.93 -46.91 6.61
C GLU A 90 -11.89 -47.17 8.13
N LYS A 91 -12.30 -46.17 8.94
CA LYS A 91 -12.32 -46.24 10.40
C LYS A 91 -13.52 -45.47 10.96
N ASN A 92 -14.17 -46.07 11.97
CA ASN A 92 -15.31 -45.46 12.65
C ASN A 92 -14.81 -44.82 13.98
N MET A 93 -14.32 -43.59 13.91
CA MET A 93 -13.79 -42.82 15.03
C MET A 93 -13.86 -41.33 14.72
N ASP A 94 -13.79 -40.49 15.75
CA ASP A 94 -13.80 -39.03 15.59
C ASP A 94 -12.44 -38.50 15.11
N ILE A 95 -12.36 -38.09 13.86
CA ILE A 95 -11.17 -37.63 13.18
C ILE A 95 -11.12 -36.10 13.16
N LYS A 96 -10.00 -35.53 13.62
CA LYS A 96 -9.78 -34.09 13.69
C LYS A 96 -8.85 -33.55 12.58
N SER A 97 -7.85 -34.33 12.19
CA SER A 97 -6.85 -33.89 11.22
C SER A 97 -6.39 -35.07 10.36
N VAL A 98 -6.21 -34.86 9.07
CA VAL A 98 -5.61 -35.82 8.11
C VAL A 98 -4.60 -35.05 7.27
N VAL A 99 -3.34 -35.51 7.26
CA VAL A 99 -2.23 -34.83 6.58
C VAL A 99 -1.34 -35.88 5.91
N GLU A 100 -0.90 -35.61 4.67
CA GLU A 100 0.13 -36.39 3.99
C GLU A 100 1.50 -35.78 4.26
N ASP A 101 2.46 -36.62 4.67
CA ASP A 101 3.84 -36.18 4.80
C ASP A 101 4.60 -36.27 3.48
N ARG A 102 5.83 -35.75 3.45
CA ARG A 102 6.70 -35.77 2.26
C ARG A 102 7.12 -37.17 1.79
N LYS A 103 6.94 -38.20 2.64
CA LYS A 103 7.17 -39.61 2.28
C LYS A 103 5.91 -40.29 1.77
N GLY A 104 4.80 -39.58 1.63
CA GLY A 104 3.50 -40.09 1.20
C GLY A 104 2.80 -40.93 2.26
N GLN A 105 3.17 -40.78 3.54
CA GLN A 105 2.44 -41.39 4.65
C GLN A 105 1.28 -40.51 5.07
N ILE A 106 0.15 -41.09 5.41
CA ILE A 106 -1.05 -40.35 5.84
C ILE A 106 -1.12 -40.37 7.37
N TRP A 107 -0.98 -39.20 7.97
CA TRP A 107 -1.12 -38.99 9.41
C TRP A 107 -2.53 -38.59 9.75
N ILE A 108 -3.10 -39.25 10.75
CA ILE A 108 -4.52 -39.11 11.13
C ILE A 108 -4.60 -38.80 12.63
N GLY A 109 -5.08 -37.61 12.95
CA GLY A 109 -5.31 -37.16 14.32
C GLY A 109 -6.73 -37.46 14.74
N THR A 110 -6.87 -38.04 15.93
CA THR A 110 -8.16 -38.43 16.50
C THR A 110 -8.49 -37.66 17.76
N TRP A 111 -9.76 -37.67 18.16
CA TRP A 111 -10.17 -36.98 19.40
C TRP A 111 -9.70 -37.70 20.68
N GLU A 112 -9.75 -39.02 20.72
CA GLU A 112 -9.47 -39.82 21.92
C GLU A 112 -8.61 -41.07 21.70
N GLN A 113 -8.26 -41.36 20.44
CA GLN A 113 -7.55 -42.59 20.08
C GLN A 113 -6.14 -42.34 19.58
N GLY A 114 -5.58 -41.18 19.91
CA GLY A 114 -4.19 -40.86 19.58
C GLY A 114 -3.93 -40.44 18.14
N LEU A 115 -2.75 -40.78 17.70
CA LEU A 115 -2.25 -40.50 16.36
C LEU A 115 -2.13 -41.82 15.61
N LEU A 116 -2.66 -41.85 14.39
CA LEU A 116 -2.48 -42.97 13.48
C LEU A 116 -1.63 -42.53 12.30
N ARG A 117 -0.87 -43.45 11.74
CA ARG A 117 -0.18 -43.33 10.45
C ARG A 117 -0.60 -44.47 9.54
N TYR A 118 -1.09 -44.14 8.35
CA TYR A 118 -1.39 -45.10 7.30
C TYR A 118 -0.29 -45.09 6.25
N SER A 119 0.27 -46.25 5.97
CA SER A 119 1.25 -46.46 4.90
C SER A 119 0.56 -46.94 3.63
N PRO A 120 0.46 -46.11 2.59
CA PRO A 120 -0.19 -46.51 1.34
C PRO A 120 0.54 -47.67 0.61
N GLN A 121 1.89 -47.80 0.81
CA GLN A 121 2.66 -48.85 0.19
C GLN A 121 2.43 -50.20 0.84
N GLU A 122 2.19 -50.26 2.13
CA GLU A 122 1.98 -51.45 2.93
C GLU A 122 0.51 -51.77 3.17
N GLU A 123 -0.35 -50.78 2.93
CA GLU A 123 -1.79 -50.79 3.29
C GLU A 123 -2.05 -51.06 4.80
N LEU A 124 -1.14 -50.59 5.67
CA LEU A 124 -1.18 -50.81 7.11
C LEU A 124 -1.36 -49.51 7.90
N TYR A 125 -2.01 -49.63 9.03
CA TYR A 125 -2.15 -48.56 10.03
C TYR A 125 -1.22 -48.82 11.21
N TYR A 126 -0.47 -47.78 11.60
CA TYR A 126 0.37 -47.76 12.80
C TYR A 126 -0.24 -46.80 13.82
N THR A 127 -0.20 -47.15 15.09
CA THR A 127 -0.78 -46.39 16.18
C THR A 127 0.30 -45.79 17.07
N TYR A 128 0.14 -44.57 17.45
CA TYR A 128 1.04 -43.81 18.34
C TYR A 128 0.25 -43.33 19.55
N ASP A 129 0.30 -44.12 20.62
CA ASP A 129 -0.41 -43.84 21.88
C ASP A 129 0.42 -43.01 22.85
N GLY A 130 -0.23 -42.38 23.83
CA GLY A 130 0.47 -41.64 24.88
C GLY A 130 0.86 -40.20 24.52
N ILE A 131 0.26 -39.63 23.54
CA ILE A 131 0.51 -38.19 23.16
C ILE A 131 0.24 -37.28 24.35
N ASN A 132 -0.86 -37.56 25.07
CA ASN A 132 -1.31 -36.82 26.24
C ASN A 132 -2.32 -37.68 27.02
N PRO A 133 -2.70 -37.31 28.26
CA PRO A 133 -3.65 -38.07 29.08
C PRO A 133 -5.02 -38.27 28.42
N GLY A 134 -5.49 -37.40 27.52
CA GLY A 134 -6.73 -37.56 26.76
C GLY A 134 -6.52 -38.21 25.41
N ASN A 135 -5.31 -38.56 25.05
CA ASN A 135 -4.89 -39.16 23.79
C ASN A 135 -5.48 -38.48 22.55
N SER A 136 -5.56 -37.11 22.59
CA SER A 136 -6.12 -36.30 21.51
C SER A 136 -5.02 -35.72 20.63
N ALA A 137 -5.17 -35.85 19.31
CA ALA A 137 -4.38 -35.19 18.29
C ALA A 137 -5.31 -34.31 17.45
N HIS A 138 -5.33 -33.00 17.74
CA HIS A 138 -6.32 -32.09 17.16
C HIS A 138 -5.89 -31.55 15.80
N VAL A 139 -4.64 -31.11 15.68
CA VAL A 139 -4.04 -30.65 14.43
C VAL A 139 -2.66 -31.28 14.26
N ILE A 140 -2.33 -31.66 13.04
CA ILE A 140 -1.04 -32.25 12.65
C ILE A 140 -0.39 -31.33 11.62
N PHE A 141 0.92 -31.14 11.76
CA PHE A 141 1.71 -30.35 10.81
C PHE A 141 3.10 -30.99 10.61
N GLN A 142 3.59 -31.06 9.38
CA GLN A 142 4.97 -31.41 9.09
C GLN A 142 5.75 -30.14 8.73
N ASP A 143 6.83 -29.87 9.47
CA ASP A 143 7.73 -28.75 9.17
C ASP A 143 8.66 -29.04 7.97
N GLU A 144 9.41 -28.04 7.54
CA GLU A 144 10.34 -28.17 6.41
C GLU A 144 11.50 -29.12 6.70
N ALA A 145 11.87 -29.31 7.96
CA ALA A 145 12.87 -30.27 8.38
C ALA A 145 12.33 -31.71 8.43
N GLY A 146 11.03 -31.91 8.23
CA GLY A 146 10.37 -33.22 8.22
C GLY A 146 9.88 -33.68 9.59
N ASN A 147 9.94 -32.84 10.63
CA ASN A 147 9.39 -33.18 11.95
C ASN A 147 7.88 -33.15 11.93
N ILE A 148 7.25 -34.04 12.69
CA ILE A 148 5.80 -34.08 12.89
C ILE A 148 5.44 -33.35 14.18
N TRP A 149 4.62 -32.33 14.07
CA TRP A 149 4.09 -31.53 15.14
C TRP A 149 2.61 -31.79 15.33
N ILE A 150 2.17 -31.84 16.58
CA ILE A 150 0.80 -32.17 16.95
C ILE A 150 0.30 -31.11 17.92
N GLY A 151 -0.73 -30.38 17.53
CA GLY A 151 -1.49 -29.51 18.44
C GLY A 151 -2.57 -30.33 19.15
N THR A 152 -2.66 -30.16 20.46
CA THR A 152 -3.57 -30.93 21.30
C THR A 152 -4.68 -30.08 21.90
N TRP A 153 -5.73 -30.74 22.36
CA TRP A 153 -6.78 -30.09 23.15
C TRP A 153 -6.40 -30.10 24.63
N ARG A 154 -5.96 -28.95 25.17
CA ARG A 154 -5.57 -28.72 26.59
C ARG A 154 -4.19 -29.24 27.03
N TYR A 155 -3.39 -29.83 26.15
CA TYR A 155 -2.07 -30.37 26.56
C TYR A 155 -0.88 -29.72 25.87
N GLY A 156 -1.13 -28.68 25.05
CA GLY A 156 -0.10 -27.87 24.41
C GLY A 156 0.35 -28.44 23.07
N LEU A 157 1.56 -28.06 22.65
CA LEU A 157 2.21 -28.47 21.41
C LEU A 157 3.10 -29.68 21.65
N VAL A 158 3.04 -30.67 20.78
CA VAL A 158 3.80 -31.92 20.88
C VAL A 158 4.61 -32.14 19.61
N LYS A 159 5.90 -32.46 19.76
CA LYS A 159 6.77 -32.92 18.69
C LYS A 159 6.95 -34.43 18.78
N LEU A 160 6.68 -35.16 17.69
CA LEU A 160 6.90 -36.60 17.62
C LEU A 160 8.37 -36.88 17.27
N ILE A 161 9.04 -37.64 18.12
CA ILE A 161 10.42 -38.10 17.94
C ILE A 161 10.40 -39.51 17.34
N ASN A 162 11.22 -39.76 16.35
CA ASN A 162 11.27 -41.00 15.57
C ASN A 162 9.92 -41.37 14.92
N PRO A 163 9.33 -40.48 14.09
CA PRO A 163 7.95 -40.63 13.60
C PRO A 163 7.70 -41.88 12.77
N TYR A 164 8.73 -42.52 12.24
CA TYR A 164 8.60 -43.72 11.41
C TYR A 164 8.93 -45.06 12.10
N ASP A 165 9.38 -44.98 13.36
CA ASP A 165 9.58 -46.16 14.22
C ASP A 165 8.39 -46.27 15.19
N SER A 166 7.44 -47.14 14.88
CA SER A 166 6.24 -47.31 15.71
C SER A 166 6.47 -48.09 17.01
N GLU A 167 7.69 -48.64 17.20
CA GLU A 167 8.05 -49.36 18.44
C GLU A 167 8.89 -48.47 19.40
N HIS A 168 9.69 -47.53 18.85
CA HIS A 168 10.64 -46.70 19.62
C HIS A 168 10.45 -45.23 19.38
N PHE A 169 9.19 -44.75 19.44
CA PHE A 169 8.85 -43.34 19.35
C PHE A 169 8.75 -42.69 20.74
N SER A 170 8.84 -41.38 20.80
CA SER A 170 8.58 -40.57 21.98
C SER A 170 8.03 -39.18 21.63
N PHE A 171 7.51 -38.50 22.65
CA PHE A 171 6.93 -37.19 22.48
C PHE A 171 7.67 -36.15 23.30
N LYS A 172 8.00 -35.02 22.71
CA LYS A 172 8.44 -33.80 23.40
C LYS A 172 7.27 -32.83 23.44
N THR A 173 6.89 -32.42 24.66
CA THR A 173 5.70 -31.56 24.85
C THR A 173 6.11 -30.20 25.34
N PHE A 174 5.54 -29.16 24.77
CA PHE A 174 5.65 -27.75 25.11
C PHE A 174 4.32 -27.28 25.68
N ARG A 175 4.34 -26.56 26.82
CA ARG A 175 3.12 -26.15 27.52
C ARG A 175 3.14 -24.70 27.96
N ASN A 176 1.97 -24.17 28.24
CA ASN A 176 1.83 -22.92 28.97
C ASN A 176 2.36 -23.07 30.38
N ILE A 177 3.30 -22.23 30.79
CA ILE A 177 3.86 -22.17 32.14
C ILE A 177 3.42 -20.84 32.76
N LYS A 178 2.58 -20.93 33.80
CA LYS A 178 2.06 -19.74 34.47
C LYS A 178 3.18 -18.85 35.02
N GLY A 179 3.18 -17.58 34.59
CA GLY A 179 4.19 -16.60 34.98
C GLY A 179 5.44 -16.56 34.10
N ASN A 180 5.53 -17.42 33.07
CA ASN A 180 6.57 -17.36 32.07
C ASN A 180 5.98 -16.80 30.74
N SER A 181 6.29 -15.55 30.44
CA SER A 181 5.83 -14.86 29.20
C SER A 181 6.42 -15.46 27.93
N HIS A 182 7.50 -16.22 28.03
CA HIS A 182 8.17 -16.89 26.91
C HIS A 182 7.79 -18.37 26.75
N SER A 183 6.82 -18.86 27.53
CA SER A 183 6.25 -20.18 27.31
C SER A 183 5.12 -20.11 26.28
N LEU A 184 4.65 -21.28 25.82
CA LEU A 184 3.46 -21.38 24.97
C LEU A 184 2.28 -20.62 25.59
N LEU A 185 1.55 -19.84 24.79
CA LEU A 185 0.51 -18.93 25.30
C LEU A 185 -0.72 -19.66 25.86
N ASP A 186 -1.14 -20.75 25.21
CA ASP A 186 -2.27 -21.60 25.65
C ASP A 186 -1.99 -23.06 25.33
N ASN A 187 -2.62 -23.96 26.08
CA ASN A 187 -2.53 -25.41 25.86
C ASN A 187 -3.58 -25.95 24.88
N ILE A 188 -4.51 -25.12 24.40
CA ILE A 188 -5.47 -25.47 23.38
C ILE A 188 -4.96 -24.93 22.04
N ILE A 189 -4.54 -25.83 21.16
CA ILE A 189 -3.95 -25.51 19.88
C ILE A 189 -4.93 -25.83 18.76
N TYR A 190 -5.22 -24.84 17.93
CA TYR A 190 -6.15 -24.97 16.81
C TYR A 190 -5.44 -25.10 15.45
N ALA A 191 -4.32 -24.43 15.26
CA ALA A 191 -3.61 -24.40 14.00
C ALA A 191 -2.09 -24.33 14.18
N ILE A 192 -1.34 -24.88 13.23
CA ILE A 192 0.11 -24.78 13.15
C ILE A 192 0.48 -24.46 11.71
N ALA A 193 1.35 -23.49 11.52
CA ALA A 193 1.92 -23.16 10.21
C ALA A 193 3.40 -22.83 10.36
N GLN A 194 4.16 -22.99 9.29
CA GLN A 194 5.56 -22.58 9.27
C GLN A 194 5.72 -21.34 8.38
N ASP A 195 6.37 -20.33 8.90
CA ASP A 195 6.77 -19.17 8.12
C ASP A 195 7.91 -19.58 7.17
N LYS A 196 7.69 -19.43 5.89
CA LYS A 196 8.65 -19.81 4.84
C LYS A 196 9.92 -18.96 4.84
N ASN A 197 9.84 -17.75 5.39
CA ASN A 197 10.97 -16.82 5.37
C ASN A 197 11.92 -17.05 6.55
N SER A 198 11.37 -17.20 7.74
CA SER A 198 12.16 -17.41 8.98
C SER A 198 12.33 -18.88 9.36
N GLY A 199 11.55 -19.78 8.76
CA GLY A 199 11.46 -21.19 9.14
C GLY A 199 10.78 -21.43 10.48
N LYS A 200 10.33 -20.39 11.22
CA LYS A 200 9.72 -20.50 12.54
C LYS A 200 8.31 -21.07 12.48
N LEU A 201 7.94 -21.82 13.51
CA LEU A 201 6.59 -22.33 13.65
C LEU A 201 5.69 -21.30 14.35
N TRP A 202 4.54 -21.07 13.76
CA TRP A 202 3.45 -20.26 14.27
C TRP A 202 2.35 -21.17 14.78
N ILE A 203 1.91 -20.96 16.00
CA ILE A 203 0.96 -21.80 16.70
C ILE A 203 -0.26 -20.95 17.08
N GLY A 204 -1.38 -21.20 16.41
CA GLY A 204 -2.68 -20.59 16.69
C GLY A 204 -3.36 -21.30 17.86
N SER A 205 -3.77 -20.52 18.85
CA SER A 205 -4.36 -21.03 20.09
C SER A 205 -5.63 -20.26 20.46
N ARG A 206 -6.27 -20.69 21.54
CA ARG A 206 -7.44 -19.98 22.11
C ARG A 206 -7.11 -18.58 22.64
N SER A 207 -5.87 -18.31 22.97
CA SER A 207 -5.46 -17.05 23.62
C SER A 207 -4.61 -16.14 22.73
N GLY A 208 -4.38 -16.52 21.48
CA GLY A 208 -3.56 -15.78 20.52
C GLY A 208 -2.63 -16.68 19.72
N VAL A 209 -1.48 -16.13 19.32
CA VAL A 209 -0.45 -16.82 18.54
C VAL A 209 0.84 -16.91 19.33
N SER A 210 1.48 -18.09 19.33
CA SER A 210 2.84 -18.31 19.81
C SER A 210 3.77 -18.62 18.62
N ILE A 211 4.94 -18.01 18.57
CA ILE A 211 5.99 -18.25 17.60
C ILE A 211 7.13 -18.97 18.30
N LEU A 212 7.48 -20.17 17.86
CA LEU A 212 8.57 -20.94 18.43
C LEU A 212 9.92 -20.38 17.98
N GLU A 213 10.68 -19.83 18.93
CA GLU A 213 12.02 -19.26 18.68
C GLU A 213 13.10 -20.32 18.84
N ASP A 214 13.00 -21.15 19.89
CA ASP A 214 13.96 -22.21 20.20
C ASP A 214 13.27 -23.38 20.87
N GLU A 215 13.69 -24.60 20.51
CA GLU A 215 13.15 -25.84 21.07
C GLU A 215 13.84 -26.28 22.39
N SER A 216 14.87 -25.59 22.85
CA SER A 216 15.59 -25.98 24.08
C SER A 216 14.70 -25.95 25.31
N GLY A 217 14.92 -26.91 26.22
CA GLY A 217 14.13 -27.00 27.45
C GLY A 217 12.63 -27.13 27.22
N ASP A 218 11.86 -26.23 27.87
CA ASP A 218 10.41 -26.12 27.72
C ASP A 218 9.97 -25.33 26.49
N GLY A 219 10.92 -24.92 25.63
CA GLY A 219 10.72 -24.06 24.46
C GLY A 219 10.72 -22.57 24.81
N ASN A 220 11.23 -21.76 23.89
CA ASN A 220 11.16 -20.31 23.98
C ASN A 220 10.21 -19.79 22.91
N PHE A 221 9.18 -19.02 23.30
CA PHE A 221 8.14 -18.52 22.42
C PHE A 221 8.04 -17.00 22.49
N THR A 222 7.84 -16.40 21.32
CA THR A 222 7.34 -15.03 21.19
C THR A 222 5.83 -15.08 21.03
N ASN A 223 5.10 -14.35 21.88
CA ASN A 223 3.65 -14.41 21.94
C ASN A 223 3.00 -13.13 21.41
N ILE A 224 2.02 -13.29 20.51
CA ILE A 224 1.18 -12.20 19.99
C ILE A 224 -0.20 -12.36 20.61
N VAL A 225 -0.60 -11.36 21.38
CA VAL A 225 -1.85 -11.39 22.18
C VAL A 225 -2.85 -10.34 21.69
N PRO A 226 -4.13 -10.46 22.04
CA PRO A 226 -5.10 -9.42 21.79
C PRO A 226 -4.80 -8.14 22.57
N GLY A 227 -5.02 -6.98 21.93
CA GLY A 227 -4.82 -5.70 22.58
C GLY A 227 -5.36 -4.54 21.74
N ASN A 228 -5.06 -3.31 22.18
CA ASN A 228 -5.49 -2.09 21.52
C ASN A 228 -4.32 -1.32 20.86
N LEU A 229 -3.12 -1.87 20.90
CA LEU A 229 -1.94 -1.27 20.30
C LEU A 229 -1.79 -1.74 18.85
N GLN A 230 -1.11 -0.94 18.06
CA GLN A 230 -0.76 -1.35 16.69
C GLN A 230 0.19 -2.56 16.73
N GLY A 231 -0.22 -3.67 16.12
CA GLY A 231 0.50 -4.94 16.13
C GLY A 231 -0.14 -6.00 17.04
N ASP A 232 -1.07 -5.63 17.90
CA ASP A 232 -1.85 -6.58 18.68
C ASP A 232 -2.91 -7.29 17.81
N LEU A 233 -3.32 -8.48 18.24
CA LEU A 233 -4.42 -9.18 17.58
C LEU A 233 -5.77 -8.51 17.88
N PRO A 234 -6.67 -8.43 16.90
CA PRO A 234 -8.02 -7.91 17.14
C PRO A 234 -8.91 -8.85 17.96
N PHE A 235 -8.57 -10.14 18.03
CA PHE A 235 -9.31 -11.15 18.80
C PHE A 235 -8.40 -12.26 19.28
N ASN A 236 -8.84 -13.03 20.30
CA ASN A 236 -8.00 -14.01 20.98
C ASN A 236 -7.95 -15.40 20.29
N GLU A 237 -9.06 -15.92 19.79
CA GLU A 237 -9.11 -17.29 19.27
C GLU A 237 -8.65 -17.36 17.82
N VAL A 238 -7.48 -17.92 17.58
CA VAL A 238 -6.88 -18.08 16.25
C VAL A 238 -7.06 -19.54 15.78
N ASN A 239 -8.06 -19.77 14.95
CA ASN A 239 -8.49 -21.10 14.54
C ASN A 239 -7.77 -21.64 13.31
N SER A 240 -7.25 -20.77 12.48
CA SER A 240 -6.53 -21.17 11.27
C SER A 240 -5.34 -20.27 10.99
N LEU A 241 -4.29 -20.87 10.45
CA LEU A 241 -3.06 -20.21 10.04
C LEU A 241 -2.71 -20.66 8.62
N LEU A 242 -2.31 -19.73 7.78
CA LEU A 242 -1.83 -20.01 6.43
C LEU A 242 -0.68 -19.08 6.08
N CYS A 243 0.50 -19.63 5.80
CA CYS A 243 1.60 -18.87 5.23
C CYS A 243 1.44 -18.85 3.70
N SER A 244 1.18 -17.69 3.13
CA SER A 244 1.06 -17.51 1.70
C SER A 244 2.42 -17.48 1.00
N LYS A 245 2.42 -17.53 -0.34
CA LYS A 245 3.66 -17.54 -1.14
C LYS A 245 4.42 -16.22 -1.08
N ASP A 246 3.73 -15.14 -0.83
CA ASP A 246 4.25 -13.77 -0.69
C ASP A 246 4.75 -13.43 0.72
N GLY A 247 4.77 -14.41 1.65
CA GLY A 247 5.31 -14.24 3.00
C GLY A 247 4.35 -13.58 3.99
N LEU A 248 3.04 -13.52 3.69
CA LEU A 248 2.03 -13.16 4.66
C LEU A 248 1.59 -14.38 5.47
N MET A 249 1.50 -14.23 6.77
CA MET A 249 0.80 -15.15 7.65
C MET A 249 -0.64 -14.70 7.80
N TRP A 250 -1.58 -15.49 7.29
CA TRP A 250 -3.01 -15.28 7.41
C TRP A 250 -3.53 -15.95 8.67
N LEU A 251 -4.29 -15.22 9.45
CA LEU A 251 -4.87 -15.67 10.73
C LEU A 251 -6.39 -15.59 10.63
N GLY A 252 -7.05 -16.73 10.66
CA GLY A 252 -8.51 -16.80 10.77
C GLY A 252 -8.90 -16.89 12.24
N MET A 253 -9.75 -15.97 12.70
CA MET A 253 -10.11 -15.84 14.10
C MET A 253 -11.60 -16.10 14.32
N LEU A 254 -11.92 -16.80 15.40
CA LEU A 254 -13.31 -17.03 15.77
C LEU A 254 -13.94 -15.75 16.33
N GLY A 255 -14.79 -15.11 15.54
CA GLY A 255 -15.43 -13.84 15.89
C GLY A 255 -14.67 -12.57 15.49
N GLY A 256 -13.39 -12.67 15.13
CA GLY A 256 -12.53 -11.55 14.75
C GLY A 256 -12.32 -11.40 13.23
N GLY A 257 -12.88 -12.32 12.42
CA GLY A 257 -12.66 -12.34 10.97
C GLY A 257 -11.28 -12.85 10.58
N VAL A 258 -10.63 -12.18 9.63
CA VAL A 258 -9.31 -12.56 9.12
C VAL A 258 -8.37 -11.37 9.26
N CYS A 259 -7.18 -11.60 9.78
CA CYS A 259 -6.09 -10.63 9.71
C CYS A 259 -4.84 -11.23 9.08
N THR A 260 -3.93 -10.38 8.65
CA THR A 260 -2.65 -10.76 8.07
C THR A 260 -1.51 -10.17 8.90
N VAL A 261 -0.43 -10.93 9.00
CA VAL A 261 0.82 -10.48 9.59
C VAL A 261 1.90 -10.62 8.53
N ASN A 262 2.57 -9.53 8.23
CA ASN A 262 3.73 -9.56 7.35
C ASN A 262 4.92 -10.12 8.14
N THR A 263 5.32 -11.37 7.85
CA THR A 263 6.42 -12.02 8.55
C THR A 263 7.77 -11.39 8.21
N ASN A 264 7.85 -10.65 7.11
CA ASN A 264 9.03 -9.87 6.75
C ASN A 264 9.29 -8.69 7.70
N LYS A 265 8.27 -8.24 8.47
CA LYS A 265 8.46 -7.22 9.53
C LYS A 265 9.50 -7.62 10.57
N PHE A 266 9.65 -8.91 10.84
CA PHE A 266 10.62 -9.40 11.83
C PHE A 266 12.07 -9.33 11.36
N ARG A 267 12.34 -8.92 10.12
CA ARG A 267 13.70 -8.71 9.59
C ARG A 267 14.30 -7.39 10.04
N PHE A 268 13.46 -6.37 10.24
CA PHE A 268 13.82 -5.14 10.95
C PHE A 268 13.52 -5.34 12.43
N ASN A 269 14.47 -5.85 13.20
CA ASN A 269 14.27 -5.96 14.64
C ASN A 269 13.93 -4.58 15.19
N TYR A 270 12.73 -4.47 15.73
CA TYR A 270 12.24 -3.27 16.38
C TYR A 270 12.30 -3.45 17.90
N ASP A 271 13.02 -2.57 18.58
CA ASP A 271 13.05 -2.49 20.04
C ASP A 271 12.35 -1.19 20.47
N SER A 272 11.18 -1.34 21.08
CA SER A 272 10.38 -0.23 21.61
C SER A 272 10.96 0.35 22.90
N LEU A 273 12.00 -0.27 23.44
CA LEU A 273 12.65 0.09 24.71
C LEU A 273 11.65 0.17 25.87
N GLU A 274 10.75 -0.80 25.97
CA GLU A 274 9.70 -0.82 27.01
C GLU A 274 10.27 -0.71 28.43
N ALA A 275 11.44 -1.28 28.68
CA ALA A 275 12.14 -1.16 29.97
C ALA A 275 12.47 0.30 30.34
N LEU A 276 12.46 1.23 29.38
CA LEU A 276 12.59 2.67 29.66
C LEU A 276 11.29 3.32 30.12
N ARG A 277 10.12 2.78 29.76
CA ARG A 277 8.82 3.43 29.99
C ARG A 277 8.52 3.70 31.46
N GLU A 278 9.05 2.88 32.36
CA GLU A 278 8.90 3.13 33.80
C GLU A 278 9.66 4.36 34.28
N HIS A 279 10.69 4.78 33.57
CA HIS A 279 11.66 5.80 34.00
C HIS A 279 11.71 7.00 33.08
N CYS A 280 11.23 6.86 31.83
CA CYS A 280 11.32 7.87 30.79
C CYS A 280 10.01 8.00 30.00
N PRO A 281 9.48 9.21 29.81
CA PRO A 281 8.24 9.43 29.05
C PRO A 281 8.41 9.23 27.53
N THR A 282 9.64 9.08 27.05
CA THR A 282 9.96 8.96 25.61
C THR A 282 10.93 7.82 25.35
N SER A 283 10.75 7.13 24.23
CA SER A 283 11.68 6.14 23.70
C SER A 283 12.47 6.65 22.48
N SER A 284 12.53 7.96 22.29
CA SER A 284 13.17 8.58 21.13
C SER A 284 14.69 8.45 21.19
N VAL A 285 15.26 7.57 20.36
CA VAL A 285 16.69 7.28 20.27
C VAL A 285 17.36 8.29 19.35
N ARG A 286 18.23 9.11 19.90
CA ARG A 286 18.91 10.22 19.22
C ARG A 286 20.30 9.86 18.69
N SER A 287 20.98 8.93 19.38
CA SER A 287 22.29 8.40 18.97
C SER A 287 22.43 6.96 19.43
N VAL A 288 23.25 6.19 18.72
CA VAL A 288 23.51 4.78 19.05
C VAL A 288 24.98 4.44 18.74
N TYR A 289 25.57 3.65 19.59
CA TYR A 289 26.91 3.07 19.40
C TYR A 289 26.92 1.66 19.97
N GLN A 290 27.45 0.68 19.23
CA GLN A 290 27.61 -0.69 19.67
C GLN A 290 29.05 -0.98 20.09
N GLU A 291 29.21 -1.55 21.28
CA GLU A 291 30.49 -2.10 21.72
C GLU A 291 30.79 -3.48 21.06
N ASP A 292 32.04 -3.90 21.05
CA ASP A 292 32.47 -5.19 20.48
C ASP A 292 31.80 -6.41 21.15
N ASN A 293 31.32 -6.26 22.39
CA ASN A 293 30.58 -7.30 23.12
C ASN A 293 29.11 -7.40 22.72
N GLY A 294 28.64 -6.48 21.85
CA GLY A 294 27.26 -6.39 21.34
C GLY A 294 26.35 -5.45 22.13
N ASN A 295 26.76 -4.93 23.28
CA ASN A 295 25.98 -3.98 24.08
C ASN A 295 25.91 -2.61 23.42
N LEU A 296 24.86 -1.84 23.74
CA LEU A 296 24.61 -0.54 23.10
C LEU A 296 24.72 0.61 24.11
N TRP A 297 25.33 1.69 23.66
CA TRP A 297 25.18 3.01 24.24
C TRP A 297 24.18 3.81 23.41
N MET A 298 23.19 4.39 24.06
CA MET A 298 22.14 5.13 23.36
C MET A 298 21.88 6.48 24.01
N GLY A 299 21.76 7.50 23.20
CA GLY A 299 21.27 8.81 23.60
C GLY A 299 19.75 8.85 23.47
N ILE A 300 19.04 9.05 24.55
CA ILE A 300 17.58 9.15 24.60
C ILE A 300 17.16 10.60 24.77
N MET A 301 16.31 11.08 23.87
CA MET A 301 15.83 12.46 23.90
C MET A 301 15.07 12.77 25.20
N GLY A 302 15.49 13.82 25.90
CA GLY A 302 14.89 14.21 27.17
C GLY A 302 15.29 13.38 28.40
N PHE A 303 16.09 12.32 28.20
CA PHE A 303 16.51 11.42 29.30
C PHE A 303 18.02 11.30 29.45
N GLY A 304 18.77 11.54 28.38
CA GLY A 304 20.25 11.51 28.34
C GLY A 304 20.78 10.18 27.85
N LEU A 305 21.89 9.71 28.44
CA LEU A 305 22.61 8.52 28.02
C LEU A 305 22.10 7.28 28.74
N VAL A 306 21.97 6.19 28.03
CA VAL A 306 21.66 4.86 28.59
C VAL A 306 22.62 3.81 28.03
N PHE A 307 22.93 2.82 28.86
CA PHE A 307 23.63 1.60 28.47
C PHE A 307 22.62 0.46 28.40
N TYR A 308 22.60 -0.25 27.28
CA TYR A 308 21.68 -1.36 27.03
C TYR A 308 22.46 -2.67 26.91
N ASP A 309 22.28 -3.55 27.86
CA ASP A 309 22.76 -4.92 27.78
C ASP A 309 21.83 -5.75 26.89
N MET A 310 22.29 -6.04 25.67
CA MET A 310 21.51 -6.77 24.67
C MET A 310 21.25 -8.24 25.04
N LYS A 311 22.08 -8.84 25.91
CA LYS A 311 21.89 -10.23 26.33
C LYS A 311 20.88 -10.38 27.44
N GLN A 312 20.89 -9.43 28.39
CA GLN A 312 19.98 -9.43 29.54
C GLN A 312 18.71 -8.61 29.28
N HIS A 313 18.63 -7.89 28.18
CA HIS A 313 17.57 -6.92 27.87
C HIS A 313 17.36 -5.89 29.00
N THR A 314 18.46 -5.49 29.66
CA THR A 314 18.44 -4.54 30.77
C THR A 314 19.01 -3.20 30.36
N ILE A 315 18.37 -2.13 30.79
CA ILE A 315 18.76 -0.75 30.51
C ILE A 315 19.28 -0.10 31.79
N VAL A 316 20.51 0.45 31.72
CA VAL A 316 21.14 1.17 32.81
C VAL A 316 21.27 2.65 32.43
N PRO A 317 20.51 3.57 33.03
CA PRO A 317 20.69 4.99 32.84
C PRO A 317 22.08 5.46 33.31
N TYR A 318 22.65 6.47 32.64
CA TYR A 318 23.96 6.99 33.07
C TYR A 318 24.03 7.42 34.54
N ARG A 319 22.92 7.90 35.09
CA ARG A 319 22.81 8.27 36.54
C ARG A 319 23.00 7.11 37.48
N SER A 320 22.77 5.89 37.04
CA SER A 320 23.01 4.67 37.79
C SER A 320 24.35 4.02 37.47
N HIS A 321 25.07 4.50 36.47
CA HIS A 321 26.35 3.97 36.05
C HIS A 321 27.47 4.40 37.04
N PRO A 322 28.35 3.50 37.51
CA PRO A 322 29.34 3.78 38.55
C PRO A 322 30.21 5.02 38.33
N VAL A 323 30.59 5.28 37.05
CA VAL A 323 31.49 6.38 36.69
C VAL A 323 30.67 7.57 36.15
N LEU A 324 29.72 7.33 35.25
CA LEU A 324 29.00 8.38 34.53
C LEU A 324 27.92 9.06 35.40
N LYS A 325 27.56 8.52 36.58
CA LYS A 325 26.63 9.17 37.51
C LYS A 325 27.03 10.61 37.92
N ASN A 326 28.30 10.96 37.74
CA ASN A 326 28.82 12.30 38.01
C ASN A 326 28.73 13.22 36.80
N MET A 327 28.24 12.74 35.63
CA MET A 327 27.90 13.63 34.52
C MET A 327 26.91 14.68 35.02
N GLY A 328 27.08 15.91 34.61
CA GLY A 328 26.10 16.97 34.77
C GLY A 328 24.74 16.55 34.25
N TYR A 329 23.73 17.36 34.52
CA TYR A 329 22.44 17.12 33.89
C TYR A 329 22.59 17.17 32.37
N THR A 330 22.28 16.07 31.70
CA THR A 330 22.15 16.07 30.24
C THR A 330 20.80 15.53 29.86
N SER A 331 20.09 16.31 29.07
CA SER A 331 18.76 15.95 28.58
C SER A 331 18.84 15.06 27.33
N THR A 332 19.88 15.17 26.52
CA THR A 332 19.98 14.46 25.25
C THR A 332 21.44 14.27 24.86
N VAL A 333 21.78 13.07 24.39
CA VAL A 333 23.07 12.79 23.73
C VAL A 333 22.83 12.67 22.23
N ASN A 334 23.41 13.57 21.45
CA ASN A 334 23.18 13.74 20.03
C ASN A 334 24.04 12.84 19.14
N ASP A 335 25.27 12.53 19.56
CA ASP A 335 26.21 11.68 18.82
C ASP A 335 27.11 10.92 19.79
N ILE A 336 27.55 9.72 19.43
CA ILE A 336 28.43 8.85 20.20
C ILE A 336 29.49 8.28 19.27
N ILE A 337 30.74 8.52 19.57
CA ILE A 337 31.85 7.91 18.84
C ILE A 337 32.88 7.27 19.79
N TYR A 338 33.62 6.28 19.29
CA TYR A 338 34.71 5.66 20.03
C TYR A 338 36.05 6.06 19.40
N ARG A 339 36.90 6.68 20.20
CA ARG A 339 38.24 7.04 19.81
C ARG A 339 39.22 5.90 20.12
N LYS A 340 39.65 5.20 19.06
CA LYS A 340 40.54 4.03 19.18
C LYS A 340 41.88 4.39 19.82
N ARG A 341 42.41 5.56 19.51
CA ARG A 341 43.73 6.03 20.00
C ARG A 341 43.73 6.20 21.50
N THR A 342 42.71 6.78 22.10
CA THR A 342 42.62 7.06 23.55
C THR A 342 41.82 6.04 24.34
N ASN A 343 41.17 5.08 23.66
CA ASN A 343 40.19 4.14 24.24
C ASN A 343 39.03 4.85 24.98
N GLU A 344 38.53 5.93 24.36
CA GLU A 344 37.48 6.75 24.96
C GLU A 344 36.18 6.72 24.13
N LEU A 345 35.08 6.54 24.80
CA LEU A 345 33.76 6.89 24.26
C LEU A 345 33.55 8.39 24.45
N CYS A 346 33.16 9.07 23.38
CA CYS A 346 32.85 10.50 23.40
C CYS A 346 31.33 10.66 23.18
N PHE A 347 30.70 11.44 24.07
CA PHE A 347 29.28 11.70 24.07
C PHE A 347 29.03 13.17 23.81
N ALA A 348 28.48 13.50 22.64
CA ALA A 348 28.04 14.86 22.30
C ALA A 348 26.71 15.17 22.98
N THR A 349 26.67 16.11 23.87
CA THR A 349 25.46 16.45 24.61
C THR A 349 24.80 17.72 24.11
N TRP A 350 23.48 17.85 24.35
CA TRP A 350 22.72 19.05 24.03
C TRP A 350 23.05 20.23 24.95
N ASP A 351 23.36 19.96 26.20
CA ASP A 351 23.35 20.95 27.31
C ASP A 351 24.58 20.91 28.22
N ASP A 352 25.61 20.09 27.93
CA ASP A 352 26.82 19.99 28.78
C ASP A 352 28.10 19.66 27.99
N GLY A 353 28.19 20.06 26.69
CA GLY A 353 29.42 19.90 25.89
C GLY A 353 29.66 18.43 25.48
N VAL A 354 30.95 18.02 25.55
CA VAL A 354 31.36 16.64 25.20
C VAL A 354 31.91 15.95 26.42
N TRP A 355 31.35 14.79 26.73
CA TRP A 355 31.85 13.89 27.74
C TRP A 355 32.74 12.80 27.16
N PHE A 356 33.84 12.55 27.80
CA PHE A 356 34.79 11.49 27.47
C PHE A 356 34.76 10.41 28.57
N TYR A 357 34.62 9.18 28.18
CA TYR A 357 34.61 8.02 29.08
C TYR A 357 35.68 7.01 28.64
N ASN A 358 36.78 6.92 29.38
CA ASN A 358 37.80 5.91 29.16
C ASN A 358 37.33 4.58 29.75
N VAL A 359 36.91 3.66 28.86
CA VAL A 359 36.31 2.38 29.24
C VAL A 359 37.29 1.53 30.05
N LYS A 360 38.59 1.53 29.71
CA LYS A 360 39.63 0.72 30.41
C LYS A 360 40.02 1.32 31.74
N ALA A 361 40.18 2.62 31.82
CA ALA A 361 40.60 3.30 33.04
C ALA A 361 39.43 3.54 34.01
N GLY A 362 38.16 3.41 33.57
CA GLY A 362 36.97 3.70 34.38
C GLY A 362 36.92 5.17 34.83
N LYS A 363 37.40 6.11 33.98
CA LYS A 363 37.42 7.54 34.29
C LYS A 363 36.66 8.32 33.22
N ALA A 364 35.97 9.37 33.65
CA ALA A 364 35.30 10.30 32.74
C ALA A 364 35.74 11.76 33.01
N HIS A 365 35.73 12.57 31.97
CA HIS A 365 35.97 14.01 32.01
C HIS A 365 35.09 14.72 30.98
N VAL A 366 34.95 16.04 31.09
CA VAL A 366 34.09 16.82 30.18
C VAL A 366 34.84 18.02 29.64
N ILE A 367 34.55 18.35 28.39
CA ILE A 367 34.90 19.61 27.74
C ILE A 367 33.59 20.40 27.55
N ASN A 368 33.46 21.48 28.29
CA ASN A 368 32.34 22.41 28.19
C ASN A 368 32.82 23.85 28.41
N THR A 369 31.88 24.81 28.41
CA THR A 369 32.24 26.23 28.59
C THR A 369 32.85 26.58 29.95
N VAL A 370 32.74 25.71 30.95
CA VAL A 370 33.32 25.89 32.29
C VAL A 370 34.75 25.33 32.32
N THR A 371 34.95 24.16 31.77
CA THR A 371 36.28 23.50 31.73
C THR A 371 37.20 24.07 30.65
N ASN A 372 36.59 24.51 29.54
CA ASN A 372 37.29 25.06 28.39
C ASN A 372 36.52 26.30 27.88
N PRO A 373 36.83 27.48 28.39
CA PRO A 373 36.13 28.72 28.01
C PRO A 373 36.21 29.11 26.53
N GLU A 374 37.17 28.53 25.78
CA GLU A 374 37.25 28.64 24.34
C GLU A 374 36.07 28.04 23.60
N LEU A 375 35.40 27.05 24.19
CA LEU A 375 34.16 26.49 23.67
C LEU A 375 33.02 27.49 23.89
N SER A 376 32.57 28.13 22.82
CA SER A 376 31.51 29.15 22.93
C SER A 376 30.08 28.55 23.02
N ASP A 377 29.92 27.27 22.77
CA ASP A 377 28.60 26.62 22.80
C ASP A 377 28.67 25.19 23.36
N ILE A 378 27.81 24.89 24.30
CA ILE A 378 27.73 23.57 24.92
C ILE A 378 26.83 22.57 24.18
N CYS A 379 26.07 23.05 23.19
CA CYS A 379 25.20 22.19 22.38
C CYS A 379 25.99 21.59 21.22
N ILE A 380 26.39 20.31 21.38
CA ILE A 380 27.14 19.58 20.37
C ILE A 380 26.18 18.65 19.60
N TYR A 381 26.18 18.77 18.27
CA TYR A 381 25.31 17.96 17.41
C TYR A 381 26.02 16.74 16.83
N SER A 382 27.31 16.87 16.47
CA SER A 382 28.04 15.78 15.85
C SER A 382 29.51 15.77 16.24
N LEU A 383 30.12 14.60 16.20
CA LEU A 383 31.53 14.35 16.44
C LEU A 383 32.15 13.65 15.22
N LEU A 384 33.44 13.99 14.94
CA LEU A 384 34.22 13.27 13.94
C LEU A 384 35.66 13.21 14.43
N GLU A 385 36.28 12.01 14.50
CA GLU A 385 37.71 11.88 14.64
C GLU A 385 38.33 11.79 13.23
N ASP A 386 39.17 12.75 12.87
CA ASP A 386 39.83 12.75 11.55
C ASP A 386 40.97 11.73 11.50
N SER A 387 41.49 11.48 10.31
CA SER A 387 42.59 10.54 10.06
C SER A 387 43.89 10.95 10.76
N LYS A 388 44.05 12.24 11.16
CA LYS A 388 45.16 12.76 11.92
C LYS A 388 44.98 12.59 13.43
N GLY A 389 43.78 12.18 13.89
CA GLY A 389 43.43 11.96 15.29
C GLY A 389 42.89 13.19 16.02
N ASN A 390 42.58 14.28 15.31
CA ASN A 390 41.87 15.41 15.88
C ASN A 390 40.37 15.10 16.02
N LEU A 391 39.76 15.60 17.09
CA LEU A 391 38.33 15.48 17.29
C LEU A 391 37.62 16.76 16.88
N TRP A 392 36.80 16.68 15.86
CA TRP A 392 35.94 17.76 15.37
C TRP A 392 34.63 17.77 16.11
N LEU A 393 34.27 18.94 16.63
CA LEU A 393 33.02 19.18 17.38
C LEU A 393 32.09 20.09 16.56
N GLY A 394 31.03 19.53 16.02
CA GLY A 394 29.99 20.28 15.34
C GLY A 394 28.97 20.80 16.35
N THR A 395 28.93 22.11 16.57
CA THR A 395 28.06 22.74 17.56
C THR A 395 26.85 23.44 16.93
N ARG A 396 26.02 24.04 17.74
CA ARG A 396 24.93 24.90 17.28
C ARG A 396 25.44 26.20 16.64
N SER A 397 26.65 26.65 17.00
CA SER A 397 27.19 27.95 16.62
C SER A 397 28.53 27.85 15.83
N GLY A 398 28.88 26.71 15.27
CA GLY A 398 30.08 26.51 14.48
C GLY A 398 30.83 25.23 14.77
N VAL A 399 32.11 25.18 14.41
CA VAL A 399 33.00 24.01 14.55
C VAL A 399 34.18 24.35 15.46
N PHE A 400 34.44 23.42 16.37
CA PHE A 400 35.64 23.39 17.21
C PHE A 400 36.44 22.11 16.95
N ILE A 401 37.74 22.18 17.17
CA ILE A 401 38.66 21.07 16.91
C ILE A 401 39.53 20.89 18.15
N LEU A 402 39.45 19.71 18.75
CA LEU A 402 40.36 19.27 19.80
C LEU A 402 41.53 18.52 19.13
N ASP A 403 42.70 19.12 19.17
CA ASP A 403 43.89 18.54 18.56
C ASP A 403 44.44 17.34 19.35
N THR A 404 45.48 16.71 18.80
CA THR A 404 46.10 15.54 19.42
C THR A 404 46.85 15.85 20.71
N GLU A 405 47.11 17.13 21.00
CA GLU A 405 47.75 17.65 22.23
C GLU A 405 46.70 18.12 23.24
N SER A 406 45.42 17.86 22.97
CA SER A 406 44.27 18.25 23.79
C SER A 406 44.03 19.75 23.91
N ARG A 407 44.42 20.52 22.91
CA ARG A 407 44.12 21.94 22.80
C ARG A 407 42.88 22.11 21.96
N LEU A 408 41.98 22.97 22.43
CA LEU A 408 40.74 23.29 21.71
C LEU A 408 40.91 24.53 20.84
N HIS A 409 40.59 24.42 19.57
CA HIS A 409 40.65 25.52 18.58
C HIS A 409 39.29 25.76 17.98
N SER A 410 38.96 27.04 17.78
CA SER A 410 37.84 27.38 16.89
C SER A 410 38.26 27.17 15.42
N LEU A 411 37.39 26.64 14.56
CA LEU A 411 37.68 26.55 13.13
C LEU A 411 38.01 27.92 12.54
N ASN A 412 37.41 29.01 13.05
CA ASN A 412 37.70 30.36 12.64
C ASN A 412 39.13 30.79 12.86
N GLU A 413 39.85 30.24 13.83
CA GLU A 413 41.24 30.53 14.11
C GLU A 413 42.19 29.83 13.14
N LEU A 414 41.78 28.70 12.62
CA LEU A 414 42.56 27.83 11.74
C LEU A 414 42.34 28.12 10.25
N VAL A 415 41.33 28.90 9.91
CA VAL A 415 40.97 29.21 8.52
C VAL A 415 41.42 30.60 8.13
N THR A 416 42.08 30.72 6.96
CA THR A 416 42.39 32.01 6.36
C THR A 416 41.26 32.42 5.41
N LEU A 417 40.34 33.22 5.90
CA LEU A 417 39.36 33.94 5.07
C LEU A 417 39.75 35.40 4.96
N THR A 418 39.87 35.88 3.73
CA THR A 418 40.11 37.30 3.49
C THR A 418 38.90 38.12 3.90
N ASN A 419 38.92 38.69 5.09
CA ASN A 419 37.95 39.65 5.65
C ASN A 419 36.57 39.16 6.13
N GLN A 420 36.27 37.87 6.27
CA GLN A 420 35.02 37.40 6.87
C GLN A 420 35.27 36.25 7.85
N ALA A 421 34.58 36.27 9.01
CA ALA A 421 34.48 35.10 9.87
C ALA A 421 33.50 34.06 9.27
N LEU A 422 33.71 32.78 9.59
CA LEU A 422 32.74 31.75 9.23
C LEU A 422 31.37 32.03 9.86
N PRO A 423 30.27 31.74 9.17
CA PRO A 423 28.92 31.90 9.72
C PRO A 423 28.75 31.11 11.04
N GLN A 424 28.15 31.73 12.04
CA GLN A 424 27.73 31.03 13.25
C GLN A 424 26.42 30.24 12.94
N ILE A 425 26.59 28.95 12.76
CA ILE A 425 25.52 28.10 12.24
C ILE A 425 25.57 26.69 12.84
N SER A 426 24.43 26.04 12.91
CA SER A 426 24.35 24.66 13.40
C SER A 426 24.99 23.68 12.42
N ILE A 427 25.88 22.88 12.94
CA ILE A 427 26.62 21.83 12.22
C ILE A 427 25.97 20.48 12.51
N PHE A 428 25.35 19.89 11.49
CA PHE A 428 24.54 18.72 11.71
C PHE A 428 25.29 17.39 11.59
N LYS A 429 26.18 17.26 10.61
CA LYS A 429 27.05 16.09 10.43
C LYS A 429 28.34 16.48 9.77
N MET A 430 29.37 15.71 10.06
CA MET A 430 30.71 15.86 9.45
C MET A 430 31.18 14.48 8.99
N ALA A 431 31.94 14.44 7.89
CA ALA A 431 32.57 13.23 7.36
C ALA A 431 33.92 13.59 6.73
N GLU A 432 34.91 12.70 6.81
CA GLU A 432 36.19 12.81 6.13
C GLU A 432 36.16 11.92 4.88
N ASP A 433 36.61 12.46 3.74
CA ASP A 433 36.81 11.65 2.55
C ASP A 433 38.24 11.07 2.47
N GLN A 434 38.44 10.13 1.52
CA GLN A 434 39.73 9.44 1.38
C GLN A 434 40.90 10.39 0.93
N ASP A 435 40.56 11.59 0.44
CA ASP A 435 41.52 12.62 0.09
C ASP A 435 41.90 13.49 1.31
N GLY A 436 41.28 13.27 2.47
CA GLY A 436 41.48 13.99 3.73
C GLY A 436 40.74 15.33 3.82
N PHE A 437 39.74 15.55 2.94
CA PHE A 437 38.85 16.71 3.09
C PHE A 437 37.76 16.41 4.11
N ILE A 438 37.49 17.40 4.96
CA ILE A 438 36.36 17.32 5.90
C ILE A 438 35.15 18.00 5.27
N TRP A 439 34.05 17.24 5.13
CA TRP A 439 32.80 17.70 4.62
C TRP A 439 31.83 17.95 5.77
N ILE A 440 31.16 19.10 5.76
CA ILE A 440 30.34 19.60 6.86
C ILE A 440 28.95 19.94 6.33
N ALA A 441 27.94 19.26 6.85
CA ALA A 441 26.54 19.55 6.58
C ALA A 441 26.00 20.58 7.56
N THR A 442 25.42 21.68 7.03
CA THR A 442 24.97 22.83 7.84
C THR A 442 23.45 23.04 7.74
N SER A 443 22.88 23.74 8.72
CA SER A 443 21.44 23.94 8.79
C SER A 443 20.87 24.79 7.63
N ASN A 444 21.61 25.83 7.18
CA ASN A 444 21.12 26.79 6.18
C ASN A 444 22.20 27.50 5.37
N GLU A 445 23.45 27.00 5.41
CA GLU A 445 24.58 27.48 4.60
C GLU A 445 25.17 26.38 3.70
N GLY A 446 24.34 25.44 3.30
CA GLY A 446 24.72 24.35 2.42
C GLY A 446 25.72 23.39 3.02
N VAL A 447 26.74 23.03 2.23
CA VAL A 447 27.83 22.13 2.60
C VAL A 447 29.17 22.85 2.53
N TRP A 448 30.00 22.62 3.53
CA TRP A 448 31.39 23.13 3.54
C TRP A 448 32.38 22.01 3.30
N ARG A 449 33.40 22.25 2.50
CA ARG A 449 34.55 21.37 2.34
C ARG A 449 35.79 22.05 2.94
N ILE A 450 36.40 21.38 3.88
CA ILE A 450 37.61 21.89 4.57
C ILE A 450 38.81 21.11 4.07
N ASP A 451 39.81 21.83 3.56
CA ASP A 451 41.14 21.29 3.24
C ASP A 451 42.08 21.51 4.44
N THR A 452 42.45 20.42 5.09
CA THR A 452 43.29 20.40 6.29
C THR A 452 44.75 20.10 5.98
N SER A 453 45.18 20.12 4.70
CA SER A 453 46.53 19.73 4.28
C SER A 453 47.60 20.74 4.63
N GLY A 454 47.25 22.03 4.84
CA GLY A 454 48.16 23.12 5.20
C GLY A 454 48.16 23.47 6.67
N GLU A 455 49.08 24.35 7.11
CA GLU A 455 49.07 24.92 8.47
C GLU A 455 47.82 25.78 8.71
N THR A 456 47.29 26.39 7.67
CA THR A 456 45.99 27.10 7.66
C THR A 456 45.00 26.37 6.77
N TYR A 457 43.81 26.16 7.28
CA TYR A 457 42.77 25.40 6.57
C TYR A 457 42.08 26.27 5.52
N LYS A 458 41.68 25.65 4.41
CA LYS A 458 40.92 26.30 3.35
C LYS A 458 39.50 25.79 3.37
N VAL A 459 38.56 26.72 3.29
CA VAL A 459 37.13 26.39 3.25
C VAL A 459 36.55 26.71 1.87
N LYS A 460 35.78 25.75 1.33
CA LYS A 460 34.92 25.98 0.16
C LYS A 460 33.49 25.74 0.54
N PHE A 461 32.60 26.64 0.13
CA PHE A 461 31.17 26.57 0.34
C PHE A 461 30.51 26.03 -0.92
N TYR A 462 29.47 25.22 -0.73
CA TYR A 462 28.56 24.75 -1.78
C TYR A 462 27.16 25.16 -1.40
N THR A 463 26.53 26.00 -2.21
CA THR A 463 25.23 26.60 -1.91
C THR A 463 24.32 26.65 -3.14
N PRO A 464 23.01 26.81 -3.00
CA PRO A 464 22.13 27.05 -4.14
C PRO A 464 22.35 28.40 -4.82
N SER A 465 22.86 29.38 -4.09
CA SER A 465 23.08 30.74 -4.62
C SER A 465 24.14 30.80 -5.72
N ASP A 466 25.10 29.89 -5.70
CA ASP A 466 26.12 29.73 -6.73
C ASP A 466 25.87 28.53 -7.69
N GLY A 467 24.74 27.84 -7.51
CA GLY A 467 24.35 26.70 -8.32
C GLY A 467 25.18 25.45 -8.07
N THR A 468 25.90 25.36 -6.98
CA THR A 468 26.77 24.20 -6.66
C THR A 468 26.11 23.16 -5.79
N LEU A 469 24.93 23.44 -5.19
CA LEU A 469 24.14 22.55 -4.37
C LEU A 469 22.64 22.78 -4.65
N SER A 470 21.80 21.77 -4.42
CA SER A 470 20.34 21.87 -4.66
C SER A 470 19.56 22.54 -3.53
N THR A 471 20.11 22.56 -2.32
CA THR A 471 19.41 22.99 -1.09
C THR A 471 20.27 23.87 -0.20
N VAL A 472 19.66 24.77 0.57
CA VAL A 472 20.35 25.55 1.60
C VAL A 472 20.61 24.76 2.88
N GLY A 473 19.77 23.79 3.20
CA GLY A 473 19.86 22.96 4.41
C GLY A 473 20.36 21.55 4.09
N ALA A 474 21.57 21.22 4.51
CA ALA A 474 22.09 19.86 4.47
C ALA A 474 21.87 19.19 5.84
N MET A 475 21.13 18.08 5.86
CA MET A 475 20.77 17.39 7.10
C MET A 475 21.79 16.33 7.49
N SER A 476 22.41 15.71 6.50
CA SER A 476 23.40 14.65 6.69
C SER A 476 24.45 14.66 5.58
N VAL A 477 25.63 14.14 5.85
CA VAL A 477 26.68 13.90 4.87
C VAL A 477 27.30 12.54 5.14
N CYS A 478 27.58 11.78 4.07
CA CYS A 478 28.19 10.46 4.14
C CYS A 478 29.22 10.32 3.02
N VAL A 479 30.32 9.66 3.32
CA VAL A 479 31.32 9.24 2.32
C VAL A 479 31.31 7.74 2.24
N ASP A 480 31.08 7.20 1.05
CA ASP A 480 31.03 5.76 0.83
C ASP A 480 32.40 5.15 0.52
N GLY A 481 32.44 3.80 0.46
CA GLY A 481 33.67 3.05 0.18
C GLY A 481 34.34 3.35 -1.16
N TYR A 482 33.59 3.90 -2.10
CA TYR A 482 34.10 4.39 -3.40
C TYR A 482 34.55 5.85 -3.37
N ASN A 483 34.62 6.45 -2.18
CA ASN A 483 34.99 7.86 -2.00
C ASN A 483 33.96 8.83 -2.65
N ARG A 484 32.69 8.41 -2.82
CA ARG A 484 31.61 9.32 -3.25
C ARG A 484 31.06 10.06 -2.03
N VAL A 485 30.83 11.35 -2.18
CA VAL A 485 30.30 12.20 -1.10
C VAL A 485 28.82 12.42 -1.36
N TRP A 486 28.02 11.97 -0.43
CA TRP A 486 26.57 12.05 -0.46
C TRP A 486 26.06 13.09 0.54
N VAL A 487 25.09 13.87 0.13
CA VAL A 487 24.44 14.88 0.99
C VAL A 487 22.95 14.66 1.01
N GLY A 488 22.44 14.46 2.21
CA GLY A 488 20.99 14.41 2.46
C GLY A 488 20.45 15.81 2.67
N SER A 489 19.48 16.20 1.86
CA SER A 489 18.91 17.54 1.83
C SER A 489 17.72 17.71 2.76
N ASN A 490 17.38 18.95 3.03
CA ASN A 490 16.13 19.33 3.71
C ASN A 490 15.01 19.57 2.68
N GLY A 491 14.38 18.48 2.23
CA GLY A 491 13.23 18.55 1.35
C GLY A 491 13.48 18.32 -0.14
N ASN A 492 14.76 18.13 -0.56
CA ASN A 492 15.14 17.89 -1.97
C ASN A 492 15.79 16.51 -2.20
N GLY A 493 15.62 15.56 -1.28
CA GLY A 493 16.18 14.21 -1.43
C GLY A 493 17.68 14.15 -1.28
N LEU A 494 18.42 13.59 -2.26
CA LEU A 494 19.80 13.21 -2.18
C LEU A 494 20.66 13.90 -3.24
N ASP A 495 21.77 14.50 -2.84
CA ASP A 495 22.77 15.11 -3.71
C ASP A 495 24.08 14.30 -3.69
N LEU A 496 24.69 14.12 -4.86
CA LEU A 496 25.98 13.46 -5.05
C LEU A 496 27.02 14.47 -5.52
N TYR A 497 28.19 14.46 -4.90
CA TYR A 497 29.32 15.32 -5.30
C TYR A 497 29.93 14.83 -6.62
N ASP A 498 29.88 15.69 -7.64
CA ASP A 498 30.55 15.51 -8.92
C ASP A 498 31.98 16.09 -8.82
N ARG A 499 32.95 15.24 -8.57
CA ARG A 499 34.37 15.63 -8.43
C ARG A 499 34.91 16.31 -9.70
N LYS A 500 34.39 15.98 -10.88
CA LYS A 500 34.88 16.52 -12.15
C LYS A 500 34.50 17.98 -12.35
N ASN A 501 33.25 18.30 -11.97
CA ASN A 501 32.73 19.66 -12.13
C ASN A 501 32.75 20.47 -10.84
N ASP A 502 33.24 19.87 -9.74
CA ASP A 502 33.35 20.44 -8.41
C ASP A 502 32.06 21.08 -7.89
N ARG A 503 30.96 20.31 -8.01
CA ARG A 503 29.58 20.66 -7.61
C ARG A 503 28.80 19.44 -7.19
N PHE A 504 27.74 19.66 -6.47
CA PHE A 504 26.74 18.61 -6.19
C PHE A 504 25.73 18.54 -7.31
N VAL A 505 25.26 17.32 -7.58
CA VAL A 505 24.19 17.03 -8.54
C VAL A 505 23.10 16.27 -7.78
N SER A 506 21.89 16.77 -7.89
CA SER A 506 20.75 16.09 -7.31
C SER A 506 20.48 14.81 -8.08
N VAL A 507 20.36 13.71 -7.38
CA VAL A 507 20.19 12.38 -7.95
C VAL A 507 18.92 11.74 -7.40
N LEU A 508 18.26 10.91 -8.23
CA LEU A 508 17.10 10.13 -7.82
C LEU A 508 15.85 10.96 -7.41
N ASN A 509 15.72 12.19 -7.89
CA ASN A 509 14.60 13.07 -7.54
C ASN A 509 13.22 12.47 -7.86
N ASP A 510 13.11 11.63 -8.90
CA ASP A 510 11.86 10.98 -9.29
C ASP A 510 11.40 9.90 -8.29
N TYR A 511 12.28 9.50 -7.37
CA TYR A 511 12.00 8.46 -6.38
C TYR A 511 11.68 9.02 -5.00
N PHE A 512 12.15 10.23 -4.70
CA PHE A 512 11.82 10.91 -3.45
C PHE A 512 10.52 11.70 -3.59
N ARG A 513 9.73 11.75 -2.52
CA ARG A 513 8.56 12.63 -2.47
C ARG A 513 8.99 14.07 -2.30
N ASN A 514 8.23 15.01 -2.86
CA ASN A 514 8.46 16.42 -2.61
C ASN A 514 8.36 16.70 -1.09
N GLY A 515 9.44 17.20 -0.50
CA GLY A 515 9.54 17.46 0.93
C GLY A 515 10.22 16.38 1.75
N ASP A 516 10.75 15.30 1.14
CA ASP A 516 11.52 14.30 1.85
C ASP A 516 12.84 14.88 2.38
N VAL A 517 13.00 14.76 3.69
CA VAL A 517 14.17 15.18 4.45
C VAL A 517 15.02 13.96 4.75
N VAL A 518 16.26 13.90 4.25
CA VAL A 518 17.17 12.77 4.50
C VAL A 518 17.91 12.98 5.82
N PHE A 519 17.54 12.25 6.86
CA PHE A 519 18.05 12.42 8.22
C PHE A 519 19.35 11.68 8.49
N SER A 520 19.49 10.45 8.01
CA SER A 520 20.65 9.60 8.27
C SER A 520 20.99 8.76 7.05
N MET A 521 22.29 8.48 6.89
CA MET A 521 22.78 7.63 5.80
C MET A 521 23.88 6.70 6.33
N LEU A 522 23.83 5.42 5.94
CA LEU A 522 24.87 4.43 6.19
C LEU A 522 25.14 3.62 4.93
N GLU A 523 26.38 3.23 4.74
CA GLU A 523 26.79 2.25 3.74
C GLU A 523 26.90 0.86 4.40
N ASP A 524 26.35 -0.16 3.76
CA ASP A 524 26.53 -1.55 4.19
C ASP A 524 27.83 -2.18 3.67
N ASP A 525 27.98 -3.50 3.83
CA ASP A 525 29.17 -4.23 3.39
C ASP A 525 29.18 -4.54 1.88
N GLU A 526 28.02 -4.39 1.22
CA GLU A 526 27.86 -4.52 -0.24
C GLU A 526 28.01 -3.18 -0.97
N HIS A 527 28.41 -2.12 -0.26
CA HIS A 527 28.52 -0.76 -0.78
C HIS A 527 27.20 -0.15 -1.28
N THR A 528 26.08 -0.57 -0.71
CA THR A 528 24.79 0.03 -0.94
C THR A 528 24.41 1.00 0.19
N LEU A 529 23.57 1.98 -0.12
CA LEU A 529 23.21 3.03 0.84
C LEU A 529 21.86 2.73 1.48
N TRP A 530 21.85 2.82 2.81
CA TRP A 530 20.64 2.84 3.62
C TRP A 530 20.43 4.24 4.18
N LEU A 531 19.27 4.82 3.90
CA LEU A 531 18.96 6.16 4.37
C LEU A 531 17.55 6.24 4.94
N THR A 532 17.38 7.14 5.91
CA THR A 532 16.12 7.40 6.57
C THR A 532 15.62 8.80 6.28
N THR A 533 14.31 8.91 6.11
CA THR A 533 13.65 10.18 5.87
C THR A 533 12.60 10.49 6.95
N ASN A 534 11.85 11.56 6.74
CA ASN A 534 10.69 11.92 7.56
C ASN A 534 9.45 11.04 7.30
N ALA A 535 9.53 10.07 6.40
CA ALA A 535 8.40 9.20 6.05
C ALA A 535 8.77 7.72 5.94
N GLU A 536 9.95 7.40 5.43
CA GLU A 536 10.32 6.05 4.97
C GLU A 536 11.82 5.80 5.14
N MET A 537 12.22 4.54 5.01
CA MET A 537 13.62 4.14 4.88
C MET A 537 13.87 3.66 3.45
N TYR A 538 14.97 4.10 2.86
CA TYR A 538 15.36 3.73 1.50
C TYR A 538 16.63 2.88 1.53
N HIS A 539 16.66 1.86 0.70
CA HIS A 539 17.84 1.08 0.36
C HIS A 539 18.16 1.32 -1.12
N ILE A 540 19.34 1.81 -1.41
CA ILE A 540 19.72 2.29 -2.73
C ILE A 540 21.02 1.61 -3.19
N ASP A 541 20.92 0.86 -4.28
CA ASP A 541 22.05 0.29 -5.01
C ASP A 541 22.29 1.13 -6.27
N ILE A 542 23.43 1.79 -6.34
CA ILE A 542 23.86 2.60 -7.49
C ILE A 542 25.07 1.94 -8.14
N PRO A 543 24.86 1.17 -9.23
CA PRO A 543 25.91 0.48 -9.93
C PRO A 543 26.95 1.45 -10.52
N LEU A 544 28.23 1.06 -10.47
CA LEU A 544 29.34 1.86 -11.01
C LEU A 544 29.39 1.86 -12.54
N ASP A 545 28.78 0.91 -13.18
CA ASP A 545 28.74 0.74 -14.65
C ASP A 545 27.72 1.64 -15.36
N GLY A 546 26.99 2.49 -14.59
CA GLY A 546 25.97 3.38 -15.11
C GLY A 546 24.63 2.72 -15.39
N ALA A 547 24.41 1.49 -14.92
CA ALA A 547 23.10 0.85 -14.93
C ALA A 547 22.10 1.65 -14.08
N ALA A 548 20.80 1.45 -14.33
CA ALA A 548 19.76 2.12 -13.56
C ALA A 548 19.85 1.74 -12.06
N PRO A 549 19.75 2.71 -11.15
CA PRO A 549 19.78 2.44 -9.72
C PRO A 549 18.60 1.56 -9.31
N LYS A 550 18.85 0.67 -8.35
CA LYS A 550 17.80 -0.11 -7.70
C LYS A 550 17.46 0.53 -6.37
N ILE A 551 16.19 0.82 -6.17
CA ILE A 551 15.71 1.49 -4.97
C ILE A 551 14.59 0.67 -4.37
N HIS A 552 14.73 0.40 -3.09
CA HIS A 552 13.70 -0.24 -2.27
C HIS A 552 13.30 0.69 -1.14
N THR A 553 12.00 0.79 -0.92
CA THR A 553 11.42 1.64 0.12
C THR A 553 10.80 0.75 1.18
N TYR A 554 11.09 1.05 2.43
CA TYR A 554 10.53 0.35 3.60
C TYR A 554 9.74 1.31 4.47
N THR A 555 8.65 0.82 5.01
CA THR A 555 7.69 1.58 5.82
C THR A 555 7.47 0.92 7.20
N VAL A 556 6.62 1.49 8.01
CA VAL A 556 6.17 0.87 9.27
C VAL A 556 5.56 -0.51 9.03
N ASP A 557 4.95 -0.72 7.86
CA ASP A 557 4.36 -2.00 7.49
C ASP A 557 5.42 -3.09 7.23
N ASP A 558 6.67 -2.72 6.98
CA ASP A 558 7.81 -3.63 6.86
C ASP A 558 8.52 -3.90 8.20
N GLY A 559 8.09 -3.26 9.28
CA GLY A 559 8.63 -3.43 10.63
C GLY A 559 9.50 -2.29 11.14
N LEU A 560 9.45 -1.12 10.50
CA LEU A 560 10.10 0.06 11.03
C LEU A 560 9.38 0.59 12.27
N GLN A 561 10.13 1.24 13.16
CA GLN A 561 9.65 1.72 14.46
C GLN A 561 8.57 2.82 14.36
N ASP A 562 8.67 3.69 13.36
CA ASP A 562 7.75 4.78 13.03
C ASP A 562 8.05 5.27 11.62
N HIS A 563 7.21 6.17 11.09
CA HIS A 563 7.48 6.92 9.87
C HIS A 563 8.67 7.87 10.02
N MET A 564 8.91 8.39 11.22
CA MET A 564 9.95 9.38 11.48
C MET A 564 11.15 8.79 12.20
N PHE A 565 12.32 9.06 11.67
CA PHE A 565 13.60 8.75 12.26
C PHE A 565 14.28 10.01 12.83
N ASN A 566 15.23 9.81 13.74
CA ASN A 566 16.00 10.91 14.27
C ASN A 566 17.22 11.19 13.37
N ARG A 567 17.57 12.47 13.25
CA ARG A 567 18.73 12.91 12.48
C ARG A 567 20.03 12.33 13.06
N ASN A 568 20.88 11.79 12.20
CA ASN A 568 22.17 11.15 12.52
C ASN A 568 22.10 9.99 13.53
N SER A 569 20.90 9.50 13.84
CA SER A 569 20.69 8.37 14.73
C SER A 569 20.89 7.06 13.99
N CYS A 570 22.13 6.80 13.59
CA CYS A 570 22.48 5.59 12.86
C CYS A 570 23.88 5.12 13.23
N PHE A 571 24.08 3.80 13.19
CA PHE A 571 25.37 3.17 13.47
C PHE A 571 25.51 1.85 12.72
N LYS A 572 26.71 1.55 12.21
CA LYS A 572 27.06 0.25 11.63
C LYS A 572 27.94 -0.50 12.59
N GLY A 573 27.46 -1.64 13.07
CA GLY A 573 28.20 -2.55 13.94
C GLY A 573 29.38 -3.21 13.21
N ALA A 574 30.35 -3.66 13.97
CA ALA A 574 31.52 -4.37 13.44
C ALA A 574 31.15 -5.71 12.75
N ASP A 575 29.99 -6.26 13.08
CA ASP A 575 29.42 -7.46 12.48
C ASP A 575 28.54 -7.18 11.24
N GLY A 576 28.55 -5.95 10.74
CA GLY A 576 27.74 -5.51 9.60
C GLY A 576 26.28 -5.18 9.94
N LYS A 577 25.87 -5.31 11.21
CA LYS A 577 24.53 -4.96 11.66
C LYS A 577 24.31 -3.45 11.61
N LEU A 578 23.21 -3.01 11.00
CA LEU A 578 22.82 -1.61 10.95
C LEU A 578 21.81 -1.29 12.06
N PHE A 579 21.96 -0.11 12.65
CA PHE A 579 21.09 0.44 13.69
C PHE A 579 20.56 1.80 13.25
N PHE A 580 19.25 2.03 13.41
CA PHE A 580 18.61 3.32 13.13
C PHE A 580 17.65 3.67 14.25
N GLY A 581 17.92 4.80 14.92
CA GLY A 581 17.08 5.29 16.00
C GLY A 581 16.00 6.25 15.51
N GLY A 582 14.85 6.16 16.11
CA GLY A 582 13.71 7.00 15.78
C GLY A 582 12.92 7.43 17.01
N PHE A 583 11.71 7.97 16.79
CA PHE A 583 10.90 8.55 17.84
C PHE A 583 10.30 7.51 18.80
N ARG A 584 10.12 6.26 18.35
CA ARG A 584 9.51 5.20 19.14
C ARG A 584 10.47 4.07 19.53
N GLY A 585 11.77 4.22 19.29
CA GLY A 585 12.76 3.22 19.65
C GLY A 585 13.85 3.03 18.61
N LEU A 586 14.32 1.81 18.48
CA LEU A 586 15.45 1.41 17.67
C LEU A 586 15.08 0.32 16.67
N ASN A 587 15.42 0.52 15.40
CA ASN A 587 15.48 -0.58 14.44
C ASN A 587 16.91 -1.09 14.31
N SER A 588 17.06 -2.39 14.19
CA SER A 588 18.36 -3.02 13.91
C SER A 588 18.19 -4.22 13.01
N PHE A 589 19.09 -4.38 12.03
CA PHE A 589 18.99 -5.47 11.06
C PHE A 589 20.34 -5.75 10.38
N TYR A 590 20.44 -6.92 9.79
CA TYR A 590 21.53 -7.28 8.88
C TYR A 590 21.04 -7.08 7.44
N PRO A 591 21.70 -6.24 6.62
CA PRO A 591 21.31 -6.00 5.23
C PRO A 591 21.17 -7.26 4.38
N ASP A 592 22.09 -8.21 4.54
CA ASP A 592 22.12 -9.50 3.84
C ASP A 592 20.91 -10.41 4.18
N LYS A 593 20.27 -10.17 5.33
CA LYS A 593 19.07 -10.88 5.77
C LYS A 593 17.77 -10.21 5.33
N ILE A 594 17.83 -9.00 4.80
CA ILE A 594 16.69 -8.32 4.20
C ILE A 594 16.50 -8.88 2.78
N VAL A 595 15.85 -10.05 2.69
CA VAL A 595 15.54 -10.65 1.38
C VAL A 595 14.51 -9.77 0.68
N GLN A 596 14.89 -9.29 -0.47
CA GLN A 596 13.99 -8.58 -1.36
C GLN A 596 12.90 -9.56 -1.80
N ASP A 597 11.65 -9.17 -1.64
CA ASP A 597 10.56 -9.92 -2.23
C ASP A 597 10.64 -9.76 -3.75
N THR A 598 11.25 -10.74 -4.40
CA THR A 598 11.31 -10.85 -5.86
C THR A 598 10.13 -11.63 -6.42
N ALA A 599 9.22 -12.08 -5.54
CA ALA A 599 8.05 -12.83 -5.94
C ALA A 599 7.09 -11.94 -6.74
N TYR A 600 6.75 -12.38 -7.91
CA TYR A 600 5.66 -11.78 -8.68
C TYR A 600 4.35 -12.47 -8.33
N SER A 601 3.29 -11.69 -8.27
CA SER A 601 1.94 -12.20 -8.07
C SER A 601 1.15 -12.14 -9.37
N PRO A 602 0.31 -13.14 -9.69
CA PRO A 602 -0.47 -13.15 -10.90
C PRO A 602 -1.55 -12.06 -10.88
N VAL A 603 -1.85 -11.53 -12.06
CA VAL A 603 -2.98 -10.61 -12.26
C VAL A 603 -4.21 -11.41 -12.65
N VAL A 604 -5.33 -11.12 -12.00
CA VAL A 604 -6.62 -11.75 -12.27
C VAL A 604 -7.69 -10.70 -12.57
N ILE A 605 -8.65 -11.07 -13.41
CA ILE A 605 -9.88 -10.29 -13.60
C ILE A 605 -10.86 -10.75 -12.53
N THR A 606 -11.21 -9.87 -11.60
CA THR A 606 -12.02 -10.22 -10.43
C THR A 606 -13.50 -10.12 -10.68
N ASP A 607 -13.96 -9.20 -11.55
CA ASP A 607 -15.35 -9.07 -11.92
C ASP A 607 -15.51 -8.48 -13.32
N ILE A 608 -16.62 -8.81 -13.95
CA ILE A 608 -17.09 -8.24 -15.23
C ILE A 608 -18.48 -7.65 -14.95
N LYS A 609 -18.62 -6.36 -15.14
CA LYS A 609 -19.90 -5.68 -14.92
C LYS A 609 -20.42 -5.11 -16.23
N VAL A 610 -21.66 -5.38 -16.54
CA VAL A 610 -22.38 -4.79 -17.68
C VAL A 610 -23.45 -3.88 -17.11
N HIS A 611 -23.48 -2.61 -17.53
CA HIS A 611 -24.35 -1.57 -16.95
C HIS A 611 -24.22 -1.47 -15.40
N ASN A 612 -23.02 -1.59 -14.84
CA ASN A 612 -22.72 -1.62 -13.40
C ASN A 612 -23.31 -2.81 -12.62
N VAL A 613 -23.80 -3.83 -13.31
CA VAL A 613 -24.30 -5.07 -12.69
C VAL A 613 -23.30 -6.19 -12.98
N SER A 614 -22.84 -6.90 -11.94
CA SER A 614 -21.92 -8.01 -12.10
C SER A 614 -22.57 -9.14 -12.91
N VAL A 615 -21.82 -9.67 -13.87
CA VAL A 615 -22.25 -10.81 -14.69
C VAL A 615 -22.53 -12.05 -13.83
N ARG A 616 -21.92 -12.14 -12.66
CA ARG A 616 -22.17 -13.22 -11.68
C ARG A 616 -23.62 -13.24 -11.19
N THR A 617 -24.29 -12.09 -11.15
CA THR A 617 -25.67 -11.97 -10.66
C THR A 617 -26.74 -12.19 -11.72
N TYR A 618 -26.35 -12.35 -12.97
CA TYR A 618 -27.29 -12.60 -14.05
C TYR A 618 -27.85 -14.04 -14.00
N PRO A 619 -29.10 -14.26 -14.43
CA PRO A 619 -29.63 -15.60 -14.62
C PRO A 619 -28.72 -16.44 -15.53
N LEU A 620 -28.67 -17.76 -15.27
CA LEU A 620 -27.80 -18.70 -16.01
C LEU A 620 -27.98 -18.58 -17.53
N SER A 621 -29.22 -18.46 -18.02
CA SER A 621 -29.50 -18.31 -19.46
C SER A 621 -28.87 -17.07 -20.11
N VAL A 622 -28.78 -15.97 -19.37
CA VAL A 622 -28.12 -14.72 -19.84
C VAL A 622 -26.61 -14.86 -19.75
N ARG A 623 -26.13 -15.45 -18.66
CA ARG A 623 -24.69 -15.68 -18.40
C ARG A 623 -24.10 -16.64 -19.42
N GLU A 624 -24.81 -17.70 -19.83
CA GLU A 624 -24.40 -18.61 -20.91
C GLU A 624 -24.14 -17.87 -22.22
N GLY A 625 -24.97 -16.88 -22.54
CA GLY A 625 -24.79 -16.04 -23.72
C GLY A 625 -23.56 -15.13 -23.64
N ILE A 626 -23.21 -14.62 -22.47
CA ILE A 626 -22.10 -13.67 -22.26
C ILE A 626 -20.78 -14.43 -22.04
N ALA A 627 -20.76 -15.43 -21.17
CA ALA A 627 -19.55 -16.00 -20.58
C ALA A 627 -19.46 -17.53 -20.67
N ALA A 628 -20.28 -18.17 -21.51
CA ALA A 628 -20.29 -19.63 -21.75
C ALA A 628 -20.34 -20.48 -20.45
N ASN A 629 -21.05 -20.01 -19.43
CA ASN A 629 -21.20 -20.64 -18.11
C ASN A 629 -19.88 -20.99 -17.41
N ARG A 630 -18.83 -20.20 -17.60
CA ARG A 630 -17.55 -20.33 -16.91
C ARG A 630 -17.44 -19.35 -15.76
N ALA A 631 -16.65 -19.69 -14.75
CA ALA A 631 -16.23 -18.75 -13.73
C ALA A 631 -15.35 -17.66 -14.34
N ILE A 632 -15.39 -16.45 -13.77
CA ILE A 632 -14.73 -15.25 -14.35
C ILE A 632 -13.24 -15.47 -14.57
N ASP A 633 -12.58 -16.22 -13.67
CA ASP A 633 -11.13 -16.48 -13.75
C ASP A 633 -10.75 -17.38 -14.93
N PHE A 634 -11.69 -18.16 -15.44
CA PHE A 634 -11.52 -19.11 -16.55
C PHE A 634 -12.13 -18.61 -17.86
N ILE A 635 -12.63 -17.36 -17.88
CA ILE A 635 -13.17 -16.76 -19.09
C ILE A 635 -12.04 -16.17 -19.92
N ASP A 636 -11.87 -16.67 -21.15
CA ASP A 636 -10.94 -16.13 -22.15
C ASP A 636 -11.65 -15.25 -23.18
N LYS A 637 -12.99 -15.38 -23.26
CA LYS A 637 -13.79 -14.66 -24.22
C LYS A 637 -15.17 -14.34 -23.66
N ILE A 638 -15.61 -13.08 -23.87
CA ILE A 638 -16.99 -12.67 -23.62
C ILE A 638 -17.64 -12.15 -24.91
N VAL A 639 -18.94 -12.34 -25.00
CA VAL A 639 -19.75 -11.85 -26.12
C VAL A 639 -20.83 -10.95 -25.57
N LEU A 640 -20.80 -9.68 -25.95
CA LEU A 640 -21.75 -8.65 -25.52
C LEU A 640 -22.67 -8.28 -26.69
N GLY A 641 -23.95 -8.11 -26.41
CA GLY A 641 -24.91 -7.57 -27.36
C GLY A 641 -24.67 -6.08 -27.63
N TYR A 642 -25.24 -5.57 -28.71
CA TYR A 642 -25.06 -4.16 -29.08
C TYR A 642 -25.58 -3.16 -28.03
N ARG A 643 -26.49 -3.58 -27.13
CA ARG A 643 -26.97 -2.77 -26.00
C ARG A 643 -26.09 -2.88 -24.77
N GLU A 644 -25.21 -3.86 -24.71
CA GLU A 644 -24.34 -4.19 -23.57
C GLU A 644 -22.93 -3.61 -23.77
N ASN A 645 -22.81 -2.56 -24.58
CA ASN A 645 -21.57 -1.91 -24.96
C ASN A 645 -20.98 -0.97 -23.90
N ASN A 646 -21.61 -0.91 -22.73
CA ASN A 646 -21.13 -0.24 -21.53
C ASN A 646 -20.77 -1.28 -20.48
N PHE A 647 -19.49 -1.44 -20.22
CA PHE A 647 -19.02 -2.45 -19.27
C PHE A 647 -17.79 -1.97 -18.52
N SER A 648 -17.55 -2.59 -17.38
CA SER A 648 -16.31 -2.45 -16.64
C SER A 648 -15.70 -3.82 -16.31
N LEU A 649 -14.38 -3.82 -16.23
CA LEU A 649 -13.58 -4.97 -15.86
C LEU A 649 -12.84 -4.62 -14.58
N ASP A 650 -13.15 -5.30 -13.50
CA ASP A 650 -12.42 -5.17 -12.24
C ASP A 650 -11.26 -6.18 -12.27
N PHE A 651 -10.08 -5.76 -11.83
CA PHE A 651 -8.89 -6.60 -11.81
C PHE A 651 -8.06 -6.36 -10.55
N SER A 652 -7.25 -7.33 -10.19
CA SER A 652 -6.34 -7.23 -9.06
C SER A 652 -5.10 -8.09 -9.28
N ILE A 653 -3.97 -7.62 -8.78
CA ILE A 653 -2.81 -8.48 -8.53
C ILE A 653 -3.03 -9.19 -7.19
N LEU A 654 -2.70 -10.48 -7.12
CA LEU A 654 -2.84 -11.27 -5.89
C LEU A 654 -1.65 -11.04 -4.95
N ASN A 655 -1.35 -9.78 -4.68
CA ASN A 655 -0.39 -9.32 -3.68
C ASN A 655 -1.14 -8.58 -2.58
N TYR A 656 -1.04 -9.09 -1.34
CA TYR A 656 -1.77 -8.61 -0.18
C TYR A 656 -0.87 -7.92 0.86
N ILE A 657 0.44 -7.79 0.60
CA ILE A 657 1.39 -7.19 1.56
C ILE A 657 1.08 -5.71 1.75
N ASN A 658 1.03 -4.93 0.67
CA ASN A 658 0.62 -3.53 0.66
C ASN A 658 -0.23 -3.27 -0.58
N PRO A 659 -1.50 -3.70 -0.59
CA PRO A 659 -2.33 -3.69 -1.78
C PRO A 659 -2.62 -2.28 -2.31
N GLU A 660 -2.46 -1.25 -1.48
CA GLU A 660 -2.64 0.15 -1.85
C GLU A 660 -1.48 0.73 -2.66
N LEU A 661 -0.32 0.07 -2.64
CA LEU A 661 0.87 0.45 -3.42
C LEU A 661 1.00 -0.33 -4.74
N ASN A 662 0.10 -1.27 -4.99
CA ASN A 662 0.10 -2.03 -6.23
C ASN A 662 -0.19 -1.11 -7.42
N ARG A 663 0.50 -1.33 -8.53
CA ARG A 663 0.35 -0.53 -9.76
C ARG A 663 -0.22 -1.39 -10.89
N TYR A 664 -0.98 -0.78 -11.78
CA TYR A 664 -1.60 -1.49 -12.89
C TYR A 664 -1.42 -0.72 -14.20
N LEU A 665 -1.21 -1.47 -15.27
CA LEU A 665 -1.29 -1.00 -16.65
C LEU A 665 -2.30 -1.85 -17.38
N TYR A 666 -3.24 -1.21 -18.08
CA TYR A 666 -4.19 -1.92 -18.92
C TYR A 666 -4.31 -1.26 -20.30
N ARG A 667 -4.77 -2.05 -21.25
CA ARG A 667 -5.03 -1.60 -22.62
C ARG A 667 -6.12 -2.45 -23.26
N LEU A 668 -7.04 -1.81 -23.93
CA LEU A 668 -8.01 -2.47 -24.82
C LEU A 668 -7.48 -2.40 -26.25
N GLU A 669 -6.86 -3.47 -26.73
CA GLU A 669 -6.36 -3.56 -28.10
C GLU A 669 -7.51 -3.44 -29.10
N GLY A 670 -7.32 -2.59 -30.11
CA GLY A 670 -8.37 -2.20 -31.07
C GLY A 670 -9.13 -0.93 -30.68
N TYR A 671 -8.87 -0.36 -29.49
CA TYR A 671 -9.48 0.89 -29.03
C TYR A 671 -8.45 1.86 -28.42
N ASP A 672 -7.69 1.42 -27.41
CA ASP A 672 -6.66 2.24 -26.77
C ASP A 672 -5.37 2.26 -27.59
N LYS A 673 -4.78 3.45 -27.77
CA LYS A 673 -3.52 3.60 -28.50
C LYS A 673 -2.31 3.22 -27.65
N GLU A 674 -2.35 3.53 -26.35
CA GLU A 674 -1.26 3.35 -25.39
C GLU A 674 -1.74 2.58 -24.16
N TRP A 675 -0.79 2.14 -23.35
CA TRP A 675 -1.10 1.56 -22.05
C TRP A 675 -1.55 2.66 -21.08
N LEU A 676 -2.66 2.42 -20.41
CA LEU A 676 -3.24 3.33 -19.42
C LEU A 676 -2.79 2.90 -18.03
N SER A 677 -2.20 3.84 -17.29
CA SER A 677 -1.80 3.63 -15.89
C SER A 677 -2.97 3.90 -14.96
N VAL A 678 -3.11 3.06 -13.94
CA VAL A 678 -4.14 3.22 -12.88
C VAL A 678 -3.46 3.23 -11.54
N GLU A 679 -3.83 4.22 -10.73
CA GLU A 679 -3.43 4.28 -9.33
C GLU A 679 -4.10 3.16 -8.51
N ALA A 680 -3.46 2.77 -7.42
CA ALA A 680 -3.84 1.64 -6.58
C ALA A 680 -5.30 1.62 -6.08
N GLY A 681 -5.93 2.78 -5.95
CA GLY A 681 -7.33 2.91 -5.53
C GLY A 681 -8.37 2.59 -6.62
N ARG A 682 -7.95 2.52 -7.90
CA ARG A 682 -8.84 2.26 -9.04
C ARG A 682 -8.48 0.96 -9.73
N ARG A 683 -9.02 -0.15 -9.26
CA ARG A 683 -8.76 -1.50 -9.79
C ARG A 683 -9.78 -1.91 -10.86
N PHE A 684 -10.22 -0.97 -11.70
CA PHE A 684 -11.17 -1.24 -12.77
C PHE A 684 -10.90 -0.39 -14.01
N ALA A 685 -11.21 -0.96 -15.16
CA ALA A 685 -11.27 -0.30 -16.45
C ALA A 685 -12.74 -0.16 -16.86
N TYR A 686 -13.15 1.04 -17.23
CA TYR A 686 -14.52 1.32 -17.64
C TYR A 686 -14.53 1.77 -19.10
N TYR A 687 -15.38 1.11 -19.88
CA TYR A 687 -15.57 1.43 -21.29
C TYR A 687 -17.03 1.73 -21.55
N ASN A 688 -17.28 2.84 -22.24
CA ASN A 688 -18.61 3.32 -22.53
C ASN A 688 -18.82 3.44 -24.04
N ASN A 689 -19.94 2.93 -24.52
CA ASN A 689 -20.38 3.05 -25.89
C ASN A 689 -19.35 2.57 -26.94
N LEU A 690 -18.73 1.41 -26.69
CA LEU A 690 -17.81 0.83 -27.64
C LEU A 690 -18.52 0.41 -28.94
N PRO A 691 -17.92 0.66 -30.11
CA PRO A 691 -18.45 0.17 -31.38
C PRO A 691 -18.51 -1.35 -31.44
N ALA A 692 -19.36 -1.87 -32.32
CA ALA A 692 -19.36 -3.31 -32.62
C ALA A 692 -18.01 -3.73 -33.22
N GLY A 693 -17.43 -4.81 -32.68
CA GLY A 693 -16.10 -5.27 -33.03
C GLY A 693 -15.56 -6.31 -32.07
N THR A 694 -14.34 -6.74 -32.33
CA THR A 694 -13.60 -7.64 -31.44
C THR A 694 -12.39 -6.90 -30.88
N TYR A 695 -12.28 -6.91 -29.56
CA TYR A 695 -11.24 -6.25 -28.79
C TYR A 695 -10.52 -7.25 -27.92
N THR A 696 -9.29 -6.96 -27.50
CA THR A 696 -8.58 -7.74 -26.48
C THR A 696 -8.17 -6.81 -25.34
N PHE A 697 -8.81 -7.02 -24.21
CA PHE A 697 -8.40 -6.34 -22.97
C PHE A 697 -7.21 -7.07 -22.37
N CYS A 698 -6.10 -6.37 -22.12
CA CYS A 698 -4.93 -6.90 -21.45
C CYS A 698 -4.58 -6.01 -20.25
N VAL A 699 -4.22 -6.65 -19.14
CA VAL A 699 -3.84 -5.97 -17.90
C VAL A 699 -2.55 -6.59 -17.34
N LYS A 700 -1.66 -5.73 -16.83
CA LYS A 700 -0.44 -6.05 -16.09
C LYS A 700 -0.52 -5.44 -14.71
N GLY A 701 0.10 -6.08 -13.73
CA GLY A 701 0.20 -5.55 -12.38
C GLY A 701 1.64 -5.60 -11.88
N ALA A 702 1.99 -4.64 -11.03
CA ALA A 702 3.23 -4.65 -10.27
C ALA A 702 2.91 -4.61 -8.77
N ASN A 703 3.76 -5.28 -7.97
CA ASN A 703 3.67 -5.24 -6.52
C ASN A 703 4.15 -3.88 -5.98
N GLN A 704 4.13 -3.70 -4.66
CA GLN A 704 4.61 -2.50 -3.96
C GLN A 704 6.08 -2.14 -4.27
N ASN A 705 6.90 -3.12 -4.65
CA ASN A 705 8.32 -2.94 -4.99
C ASN A 705 8.52 -2.60 -6.49
N GLY A 706 7.44 -2.41 -7.24
CA GLY A 706 7.51 -2.12 -8.68
C GLY A 706 7.85 -3.33 -9.56
N ILE A 707 7.81 -4.55 -9.01
CA ILE A 707 8.07 -5.78 -9.77
C ILE A 707 6.82 -6.16 -10.54
N TRP A 708 6.92 -6.08 -11.87
CA TRP A 708 5.83 -6.40 -12.77
C TRP A 708 5.63 -7.90 -12.91
N SER A 709 4.38 -8.35 -12.91
CA SER A 709 4.04 -9.72 -13.30
C SER A 709 4.56 -10.01 -14.70
N PRO A 710 5.29 -11.13 -14.91
CA PRO A 710 5.78 -11.51 -16.23
C PRO A 710 4.63 -11.84 -17.17
N ASP A 711 3.54 -12.37 -16.64
CA ASP A 711 2.36 -12.75 -17.38
C ASP A 711 1.31 -11.64 -17.33
N MET A 712 0.75 -11.31 -18.47
CA MET A 712 -0.41 -10.42 -18.56
C MET A 712 -1.70 -11.26 -18.65
N LYS A 713 -2.76 -10.81 -17.97
CA LYS A 713 -4.09 -11.41 -18.15
C LYS A 713 -4.78 -10.71 -19.30
N CYS A 714 -5.16 -11.49 -20.33
CA CYS A 714 -5.89 -10.97 -21.49
C CYS A 714 -7.28 -11.63 -21.59
N LEU A 715 -8.27 -10.83 -21.99
CA LEU A 715 -9.66 -11.24 -22.19
C LEU A 715 -10.14 -10.72 -23.56
N ARG A 716 -10.63 -11.62 -24.41
CA ARG A 716 -11.22 -11.25 -25.71
C ARG A 716 -12.67 -10.81 -25.53
N ILE A 717 -13.01 -9.65 -26.04
CA ILE A 717 -14.34 -9.04 -25.92
C ILE A 717 -14.90 -8.85 -27.32
N THR A 718 -16.05 -9.47 -27.59
CA THR A 718 -16.74 -9.31 -28.87
C THR A 718 -18.06 -8.60 -28.66
N ILE A 719 -18.24 -7.43 -29.25
CA ILE A 719 -19.49 -6.67 -29.24
C ILE A 719 -20.21 -6.92 -30.55
N LEU A 720 -21.39 -7.52 -30.46
CA LEU A 720 -22.20 -7.85 -31.63
C LEU A 720 -22.76 -6.58 -32.28
N PRO A 721 -22.82 -6.51 -33.61
CA PRO A 721 -23.46 -5.41 -34.28
C PRO A 721 -24.97 -5.40 -34.00
N PRO A 722 -25.61 -4.22 -33.99
CA PRO A 722 -27.05 -4.14 -33.84
C PRO A 722 -27.74 -4.89 -35.00
N PRO A 723 -28.93 -5.45 -34.77
CA PRO A 723 -29.64 -6.27 -35.78
C PRO A 723 -29.78 -5.61 -37.17
N TRP A 724 -29.90 -4.29 -37.16
CA TRP A 724 -30.02 -3.52 -38.41
C TRP A 724 -28.68 -3.31 -39.14
N LEU A 725 -27.53 -3.62 -38.54
CA LEU A 725 -26.20 -3.63 -39.18
C LEU A 725 -25.67 -5.05 -39.43
N SER A 726 -26.51 -6.07 -39.24
CA SER A 726 -26.14 -7.45 -39.55
C SER A 726 -26.22 -7.73 -41.06
N TRP A 727 -25.51 -8.75 -41.52
CA TRP A 727 -25.45 -9.12 -42.94
C TRP A 727 -26.84 -9.34 -43.57
N TRP A 728 -27.76 -9.97 -42.79
CA TRP A 728 -29.16 -10.19 -43.24
C TRP A 728 -29.96 -8.89 -43.33
N ALA A 729 -29.66 -7.89 -42.42
CA ALA A 729 -30.29 -6.57 -42.50
C ALA A 729 -29.85 -5.81 -43.75
N TYR A 730 -28.57 -5.90 -44.11
CA TYR A 730 -28.09 -5.36 -45.38
C TYR A 730 -28.74 -6.04 -46.56
N CYS A 731 -28.94 -7.36 -46.56
CA CYS A 731 -29.73 -8.04 -47.58
C CYS A 731 -31.15 -7.51 -47.65
N LEU A 732 -31.79 -7.28 -46.48
CA LEU A 732 -33.11 -6.71 -46.38
C LEU A 732 -33.19 -5.28 -46.87
N TYR A 733 -32.17 -4.46 -46.57
CA TYR A 733 -32.05 -3.08 -47.10
C TYR A 733 -31.84 -3.06 -48.63
N VAL A 734 -31.03 -3.96 -49.14
CA VAL A 734 -30.85 -4.11 -50.59
C VAL A 734 -32.17 -4.53 -51.24
N LEU A 735 -32.86 -5.48 -50.63
CA LEU A 735 -34.18 -5.95 -51.10
C LEU A 735 -35.25 -4.84 -51.08
N LEU A 736 -35.22 -4.05 -49.95
CA LEU A 736 -36.10 -2.88 -49.79
C LEU A 736 -35.77 -1.79 -50.82
N PHE A 737 -34.45 -1.53 -51.03
CA PHE A 737 -33.97 -0.58 -52.02
C PHE A 737 -34.34 -1.00 -53.44
N VAL A 738 -34.11 -2.29 -53.77
CA VAL A 738 -34.51 -2.85 -55.07
C VAL A 738 -36.04 -2.79 -55.26
N SER A 739 -36.79 -3.13 -54.18
CA SER A 739 -38.27 -3.03 -54.20
C SER A 739 -38.73 -1.59 -54.38
N LEU A 740 -38.09 -0.64 -53.65
CA LEU A 740 -38.40 0.77 -53.77
C LEU A 740 -38.00 1.32 -55.16
N ALA A 741 -36.83 0.90 -55.66
CA ALA A 741 -36.39 1.26 -57.02
C ALA A 741 -37.33 0.69 -58.09
N TRP A 742 -37.78 -0.56 -57.91
CA TRP A 742 -38.75 -1.18 -58.80
C TRP A 742 -40.12 -0.48 -58.69
N TYR A 743 -40.53 -0.13 -57.46
CA TYR A 743 -41.78 0.61 -57.20
C TYR A 743 -41.72 2.02 -57.78
N THR A 744 -40.62 2.75 -57.61
CA THR A 744 -40.40 4.06 -58.23
C THR A 744 -40.31 3.99 -59.71
N TYR A 745 -39.62 2.96 -60.27
CA TYR A 745 -39.60 2.70 -61.72
C TYR A 745 -41.01 2.47 -62.22
N ARG A 746 -41.84 1.69 -61.56
CA ARG A 746 -43.22 1.44 -61.87
C ARG A 746 -44.08 2.70 -61.78
N ILE A 747 -43.86 3.55 -60.74
CA ILE A 747 -44.51 4.86 -60.62
C ILE A 747 -44.06 5.80 -61.74
N VAL A 748 -42.76 5.89 -61.98
CA VAL A 748 -42.19 6.75 -63.00
C VAL A 748 -42.71 6.29 -64.38
N ARG A 749 -42.71 4.99 -64.64
CA ARG A 749 -43.27 4.40 -65.81
C ARG A 749 -44.78 4.69 -65.96
N ASN A 750 -45.50 4.61 -64.89
CA ASN A 750 -46.94 4.97 -64.82
C ASN A 750 -47.15 6.50 -64.95
N ARG A 751 -46.24 7.33 -64.31
CA ARG A 751 -46.30 8.79 -64.46
C ARG A 751 -45.92 9.24 -65.84
N ILE A 752 -44.96 8.58 -66.52
CA ILE A 752 -44.66 8.84 -67.98
C ILE A 752 -45.87 8.53 -68.82
N ARG A 753 -46.59 7.45 -68.48
CA ARG A 753 -47.91 7.12 -69.12
C ARG A 753 -49.00 8.12 -68.72
N MET A 754 -48.98 8.68 -67.54
CA MET A 754 -49.92 9.73 -67.13
C MET A 754 -49.51 11.13 -67.53
N LYS A 755 -48.19 11.44 -67.75
CA LYS A 755 -47.71 12.72 -68.19
C LYS A 755 -48.10 13.01 -69.66
N GLN A 756 -48.47 12.01 -70.39
CA GLN A 756 -49.13 12.22 -71.74
C GLN A 756 -50.60 12.57 -71.54
N ALA A 757 -51.15 12.56 -70.32
CA ALA A 757 -52.58 12.86 -70.07
C ALA A 757 -52.85 14.13 -69.23
N ILE A 758 -51.87 14.76 -68.67
CA ILE A 758 -52.11 15.95 -67.84
C ILE A 758 -51.01 17.00 -68.06
N GLU A 759 -51.12 17.72 -69.07
CA GLU A 759 -50.54 19.06 -69.29
C GLU A 759 -51.59 20.12 -68.87
N MET A 760 -51.91 20.09 -67.54
CA MET A 760 -52.65 21.22 -66.92
C MET A 760 -52.53 21.15 -65.43
N GLY A 761 -51.68 21.96 -64.85
CA GLY A 761 -51.58 22.15 -63.40
C GLY A 761 -50.35 22.87 -62.95
N LYS A 762 -49.95 23.95 -63.59
CA LYS A 762 -49.01 24.90 -62.98
C LYS A 762 -49.82 25.90 -62.19
N ILE A 763 -49.87 25.82 -60.96
CA ILE A 763 -50.08 26.91 -59.97
C ILE A 763 -50.25 26.24 -58.55
N GLU A 764 -49.21 25.83 -57.95
CA GLU A 764 -49.15 25.67 -56.42
C GLU A 764 -47.77 25.35 -55.93
N ARG A 765 -46.87 26.18 -56.22
CA ARG A 765 -45.47 25.91 -55.79
C ARG A 765 -44.75 27.14 -55.25
N GLN A 766 -45.43 27.99 -54.55
CA GLN A 766 -44.78 29.16 -53.91
C GLN A 766 -44.91 29.26 -52.38
N LYS A 767 -45.53 28.29 -51.75
CA LYS A 767 -45.69 28.39 -50.26
C LYS A 767 -44.78 27.52 -49.41
N MET A 768 -43.86 26.74 -49.99
CA MET A 768 -43.04 25.79 -49.18
C MET A 768 -41.58 26.23 -48.93
N GLU A 769 -41.16 27.33 -49.51
CA GLU A 769 -39.76 27.77 -49.32
C GLU A 769 -39.50 28.67 -48.10
N GLU A 770 -40.50 29.28 -47.53
CA GLU A 770 -40.34 30.17 -46.37
C GLU A 770 -40.16 29.42 -45.02
N ILE A 771 -40.64 28.20 -44.89
CA ILE A 771 -40.57 27.45 -43.62
C ILE A 771 -39.20 26.81 -43.43
N ASN A 772 -38.44 26.51 -44.49
CA ASN A 772 -37.13 25.91 -44.41
C ASN A 772 -36.02 26.89 -43.99
N HIS A 773 -36.19 28.18 -44.33
CA HIS A 773 -35.21 29.20 -44.00
C HIS A 773 -35.16 29.54 -42.49
N ALA A 774 -36.31 29.53 -41.83
CA ALA A 774 -36.38 29.78 -40.39
C ALA A 774 -35.80 28.66 -39.56
N LYS A 775 -35.88 27.39 -40.02
CA LYS A 775 -35.26 26.22 -39.33
C LYS A 775 -33.73 26.22 -39.40
N LEU A 776 -33.19 26.64 -40.55
CA LEU A 776 -31.73 26.69 -40.75
C LEU A 776 -31.05 27.78 -39.94
N GLN A 777 -31.71 28.93 -39.77
CA GLN A 777 -31.18 30.05 -38.97
C GLN A 777 -31.15 29.74 -37.49
N PHE A 778 -32.13 28.98 -36.98
CA PHE A 778 -32.20 28.53 -35.61
C PHE A 778 -31.04 27.54 -35.25
N PHE A 779 -30.77 26.59 -36.16
CA PHE A 779 -29.68 25.64 -35.95
C PHE A 779 -28.29 26.28 -36.00
N THR A 780 -28.14 27.30 -36.84
CA THR A 780 -26.84 28.02 -36.99
C THR A 780 -26.50 28.81 -35.75
N ASN A 781 -27.48 29.47 -35.13
CA ASN A 781 -27.28 30.25 -33.92
C ASN A 781 -26.92 29.35 -32.69
N ILE A 782 -27.59 28.18 -32.56
CA ILE A 782 -27.28 27.23 -31.49
C ILE A 782 -25.87 26.65 -31.65
N THR A 783 -25.45 26.38 -32.89
CA THR A 783 -24.11 25.86 -33.14
C THR A 783 -23.02 26.87 -32.78
N HIS A 784 -23.27 28.15 -33.06
CA HIS A 784 -22.34 29.23 -32.70
C HIS A 784 -22.24 29.45 -31.17
N GLU A 785 -23.36 29.37 -30.45
CA GLU A 785 -23.34 29.52 -28.97
C GLU A 785 -22.76 28.31 -28.23
N LEU A 786 -22.74 27.14 -28.87
CA LEU A 786 -22.09 25.95 -28.32
C LEU A 786 -20.59 25.90 -28.62
N LEU A 787 -20.20 26.38 -29.83
CA LEU A 787 -18.79 26.36 -30.24
C LEU A 787 -17.91 27.34 -29.45
N THR A 788 -18.45 28.47 -28.99
CA THR A 788 -17.68 29.50 -28.32
C THR A 788 -17.11 29.02 -26.99
N PRO A 789 -17.88 28.42 -26.03
CA PRO A 789 -17.32 27.90 -24.81
C PRO A 789 -16.42 26.67 -25.02
N LEU A 790 -16.70 25.85 -26.05
CA LEU A 790 -15.83 24.71 -26.36
C LEU A 790 -14.45 25.17 -26.87
N SER A 791 -14.43 26.21 -27.69
CA SER A 791 -13.18 26.79 -28.23
C SER A 791 -12.34 27.44 -27.13
N ILE A 792 -12.99 28.06 -26.14
CA ILE A 792 -12.30 28.64 -24.98
C ILE A 792 -11.73 27.52 -24.08
N ILE A 793 -12.47 26.45 -23.85
CA ILE A 793 -11.98 25.27 -23.13
C ILE A 793 -10.79 24.66 -23.82
N SER A 794 -10.87 24.48 -25.14
CA SER A 794 -9.76 23.93 -25.95
C SER A 794 -8.51 24.81 -25.88
N ALA A 795 -8.66 26.12 -26.01
CA ALA A 795 -7.55 27.06 -25.91
C ALA A 795 -6.90 27.02 -24.50
N SER A 796 -7.71 26.96 -23.45
CA SER A 796 -7.21 26.88 -22.06
C SER A 796 -6.52 25.55 -21.76
N VAL A 797 -6.93 24.45 -22.38
CA VAL A 797 -6.26 23.14 -22.26
C VAL A 797 -4.93 23.10 -23.01
N ASP A 798 -4.86 23.78 -24.17
CA ASP A 798 -3.61 23.84 -24.95
C ASP A 798 -2.57 24.77 -24.29
N GLU A 799 -3.01 25.77 -23.57
CA GLU A 799 -2.16 26.65 -22.75
C GLU A 799 -1.59 25.91 -21.54
N LEU A 800 -2.38 25.05 -20.88
CA LEU A 800 -1.94 24.16 -19.80
C LEU A 800 -0.87 23.14 -20.24
N LYS A 801 -0.81 22.79 -21.51
CA LYS A 801 0.21 21.88 -22.05
C LYS A 801 1.57 22.53 -22.29
N GLN A 802 1.65 23.84 -22.37
CA GLN A 802 2.88 24.57 -22.68
C GLN A 802 3.57 25.16 -21.45
N GLU A 803 2.88 25.32 -20.33
CA GLU A 803 3.44 25.93 -19.12
C GLU A 803 3.04 25.14 -17.87
N VAL A 804 3.92 24.31 -17.35
CA VAL A 804 3.84 23.85 -16.00
C VAL A 804 4.87 24.61 -15.18
N PRO A 805 4.45 25.63 -14.47
CA PRO A 805 4.36 25.51 -13.02
C PRO A 805 3.06 26.10 -12.45
N ALA A 806 2.75 25.66 -11.25
CA ALA A 806 1.54 25.96 -10.50
C ALA A 806 1.18 27.46 -10.48
N SER A 807 0.28 27.91 -11.37
CA SER A 807 -0.44 29.15 -11.17
C SER A 807 -1.86 29.04 -11.71
N SER A 808 -2.74 29.18 -10.84
CA SER A 808 -4.17 28.99 -10.66
C SER A 808 -5.13 29.73 -11.60
N SER A 809 -4.74 30.31 -12.73
CA SER A 809 -5.65 31.11 -13.53
C SER A 809 -6.43 30.36 -14.63
N VAL A 810 -5.88 29.28 -15.13
CA VAL A 810 -6.47 28.54 -16.28
C VAL A 810 -7.56 27.57 -15.83
N CYS A 811 -7.40 26.91 -14.69
CA CYS A 811 -8.41 26.01 -14.14
C CYS A 811 -9.78 26.67 -13.90
N PRO A 812 -9.87 27.87 -13.34
CA PRO A 812 -11.16 28.55 -13.19
C PRO A 812 -11.86 28.84 -14.52
N VAL A 813 -11.10 29.21 -15.55
CA VAL A 813 -11.67 29.51 -16.88
C VAL A 813 -12.25 28.24 -17.51
N ILE A 814 -11.60 27.10 -17.39
CA ILE A 814 -12.12 25.81 -17.88
C ILE A 814 -13.37 25.42 -17.10
N ALA A 815 -13.35 25.52 -15.80
CA ALA A 815 -14.48 25.21 -14.96
C ALA A 815 -15.70 26.06 -15.28
N ASP A 816 -15.53 27.38 -15.39
CA ASP A 816 -16.62 28.33 -15.69
C ASP A 816 -17.23 28.07 -17.08
N ASN A 817 -16.39 27.77 -18.09
CA ASN A 817 -16.91 27.48 -19.41
C ASN A 817 -17.57 26.10 -19.52
N THR A 818 -17.09 25.13 -18.78
CA THR A 818 -17.73 23.81 -18.66
C THR A 818 -19.11 23.92 -17.99
N VAL A 819 -19.20 24.66 -16.90
CA VAL A 819 -20.48 24.95 -16.22
C VAL A 819 -21.43 25.71 -17.14
N ARG A 820 -20.93 26.66 -17.92
CA ARG A 820 -21.74 27.42 -18.89
C ARG A 820 -22.28 26.50 -20.00
N LEU A 821 -21.48 25.57 -20.50
CA LEU A 821 -21.89 24.60 -21.53
C LEU A 821 -22.97 23.66 -21.01
N ILE A 822 -22.80 23.12 -19.81
CA ILE A 822 -23.80 22.26 -19.16
C ILE A 822 -25.13 23.02 -19.02
N ARG A 823 -25.08 24.26 -18.62
CA ARG A 823 -26.27 25.10 -18.43
C ARG A 823 -27.00 25.37 -19.76
N LEU A 824 -26.26 25.66 -20.84
CA LEU A 824 -26.82 25.82 -22.18
C LEU A 824 -27.47 24.53 -22.71
N ILE A 825 -26.83 23.40 -22.54
CA ILE A 825 -27.39 22.10 -22.93
C ILE A 825 -28.66 21.78 -22.12
N GLN A 826 -28.69 22.08 -20.84
CA GLN A 826 -29.87 21.90 -20.00
C GLN A 826 -31.02 22.83 -20.44
N GLN A 827 -30.74 24.06 -20.82
CA GLN A 827 -31.76 24.99 -21.35
C GLN A 827 -32.35 24.48 -22.67
N ILE A 828 -31.55 23.95 -23.55
CA ILE A 828 -32.02 23.35 -24.83
C ILE A 828 -32.92 22.13 -24.55
N LEU A 829 -32.53 21.29 -23.60
CA LEU A 829 -33.33 20.11 -23.20
C LEU A 829 -34.65 20.51 -22.55
N GLU A 830 -34.68 21.58 -21.74
CA GLU A 830 -35.92 22.10 -21.16
C GLU A 830 -36.82 22.75 -22.22
N PHE A 831 -36.25 23.51 -23.16
CA PHE A 831 -37.00 24.08 -24.29
C PHE A 831 -37.70 22.99 -25.13
N ARG A 832 -36.98 21.92 -25.44
CA ARG A 832 -37.57 20.73 -26.08
C ARG A 832 -38.72 20.07 -25.32
N LYS A 833 -38.65 20.09 -23.96
CA LYS A 833 -39.77 19.60 -23.15
C LYS A 833 -40.98 20.50 -23.20
N VAL A 834 -40.78 21.81 -23.34
CA VAL A 834 -41.86 22.79 -23.53
C VAL A 834 -42.47 22.61 -24.91
N GLU A 835 -41.68 22.56 -25.96
CA GLU A 835 -42.12 22.40 -27.36
C GLU A 835 -42.96 21.12 -27.55
N ASN A 836 -42.56 20.06 -26.85
CA ASN A 836 -43.28 18.77 -26.89
C ASN A 836 -44.45 18.67 -25.91
N GLY A 837 -44.83 19.77 -25.21
CA GLY A 837 -45.92 19.75 -24.23
C GLY A 837 -45.74 18.86 -23.02
N LYS A 838 -44.49 18.43 -22.75
CA LYS A 838 -44.16 17.49 -21.66
C LYS A 838 -43.72 18.14 -20.37
N LEU A 839 -43.66 19.46 -20.30
CA LEU A 839 -43.32 20.17 -19.09
C LEU A 839 -44.52 20.17 -18.12
N ARG A 840 -44.38 19.46 -17.01
CA ARG A 840 -45.33 19.52 -15.90
C ARG A 840 -44.76 20.35 -14.76
N LEU A 841 -45.53 21.32 -14.29
CA LEU A 841 -45.18 22.11 -13.11
C LEU A 841 -45.48 21.30 -11.83
N LYS A 842 -44.53 21.28 -10.93
CA LYS A 842 -44.69 20.70 -9.58
C LYS A 842 -44.87 21.86 -8.59
N VAL A 843 -46.12 22.29 -8.44
CA VAL A 843 -46.42 23.43 -7.56
C VAL A 843 -46.58 22.95 -6.13
N SER A 844 -46.01 23.70 -5.18
CA SER A 844 -46.21 23.55 -3.74
C SER A 844 -46.59 24.90 -3.14
N HIS A 845 -47.35 24.84 -2.06
CA HIS A 845 -47.71 26.08 -1.31
C HIS A 845 -46.49 26.50 -0.49
N GLY A 846 -46.12 27.79 -0.59
CA GLY A 846 -45.00 28.36 0.15
C GLY A 846 -45.05 29.89 0.22
N ASN A 847 -44.20 30.41 1.07
CA ASN A 847 -44.05 31.88 1.20
C ASN A 847 -43.04 32.35 0.12
N VAL A 848 -43.56 33.03 -0.89
CA VAL A 848 -42.80 33.50 -2.06
C VAL A 848 -41.83 34.62 -1.62
N SER A 849 -42.23 35.48 -0.69
CA SER A 849 -41.36 36.55 -0.20
C SER A 849 -40.14 36.01 0.54
N MET A 850 -40.33 34.96 1.34
CA MET A 850 -39.24 34.27 2.03
C MET A 850 -38.32 33.52 1.05
N PHE A 851 -38.90 32.89 0.02
CA PHE A 851 -38.19 32.24 -1.05
C PHE A 851 -37.31 33.25 -1.81
N LEU A 852 -37.85 34.38 -2.22
CA LEU A 852 -37.08 35.43 -2.90
C LEU A 852 -35.93 35.97 -2.06
N LYS A 853 -36.19 36.26 -0.76
CA LYS A 853 -35.14 36.70 0.17
C LYS A 853 -33.98 35.67 0.24
N LYS A 854 -34.29 34.39 0.27
CA LYS A 854 -33.30 33.33 0.30
C LYS A 854 -32.50 33.26 -1.02
N SER A 855 -33.19 33.29 -2.17
CA SER A 855 -32.54 33.25 -3.48
C SER A 855 -31.64 34.47 -3.70
N VAL A 856 -32.07 35.66 -3.30
CA VAL A 856 -31.27 36.88 -3.40
C VAL A 856 -30.07 36.85 -2.46
N SER A 857 -30.20 36.32 -1.26
CA SER A 857 -29.08 36.21 -0.33
C SER A 857 -27.94 35.33 -0.89
N ALA A 858 -28.23 34.36 -1.75
CA ALA A 858 -27.23 33.55 -2.44
C ALA A 858 -26.37 34.36 -3.45
N PHE A 859 -26.88 35.50 -3.94
CA PHE A 859 -26.16 36.41 -4.82
C PHE A 859 -25.32 37.49 -4.08
N ALA A 860 -25.41 37.57 -2.77
CA ALA A 860 -24.66 38.54 -1.98
C ALA A 860 -23.15 38.56 -2.23
N PRO A 861 -22.46 37.41 -2.41
CA PRO A 861 -21.04 37.44 -2.73
C PRO A 861 -20.73 38.02 -4.11
N LEU A 862 -21.60 37.78 -5.12
CA LEU A 862 -21.42 38.25 -6.49
C LEU A 862 -21.64 39.79 -6.54
N VAL A 863 -22.67 40.24 -5.88
CA VAL A 863 -23.04 41.68 -5.78
C VAL A 863 -21.90 42.44 -5.08
N LYS A 864 -21.36 41.91 -3.99
CA LYS A 864 -20.24 42.52 -3.28
C LYS A 864 -18.98 42.57 -4.13
N LYS A 865 -18.73 41.53 -4.94
CA LYS A 865 -17.59 41.46 -5.88
C LYS A 865 -17.69 42.52 -6.97
N GLN A 866 -18.90 42.82 -7.45
CA GLN A 866 -19.16 43.79 -8.50
C GLN A 866 -19.48 45.22 -7.96
N LYS A 867 -19.36 45.42 -6.64
CA LYS A 867 -19.63 46.67 -5.94
C LYS A 867 -21.04 47.23 -6.21
N LEU A 868 -22.02 46.35 -6.36
CA LEU A 868 -23.44 46.70 -6.53
C LEU A 868 -24.13 46.74 -5.15
N SER A 869 -25.29 47.38 -5.08
CA SER A 869 -26.20 47.31 -3.93
C SER A 869 -27.49 46.57 -4.30
N ILE A 870 -28.02 45.80 -3.37
CA ILE A 870 -29.34 45.20 -3.51
C ILE A 870 -30.27 45.82 -2.47
N GLN A 871 -31.40 46.29 -2.95
CA GLN A 871 -32.47 46.84 -2.10
C GLN A 871 -33.72 45.96 -2.25
N PHE A 872 -34.32 45.61 -1.13
CA PHE A 872 -35.56 44.84 -1.12
C PHE A 872 -36.74 45.82 -0.98
N ASP A 873 -37.65 45.76 -1.91
CA ASP A 873 -38.94 46.51 -1.87
C ASP A 873 -40.09 45.51 -1.71
N LEU A 874 -40.05 44.73 -0.64
CA LEU A 874 -41.07 43.76 -0.28
C LEU A 874 -41.81 44.24 0.99
N SER A 875 -42.85 45.03 0.79
CA SER A 875 -43.67 45.63 1.88
C SER A 875 -44.69 44.65 2.47
N GLU A 876 -45.01 43.54 1.79
CA GLU A 876 -45.97 42.52 2.24
C GLU A 876 -45.42 41.09 2.07
N GLU A 877 -45.86 40.16 2.91
CA GLU A 877 -45.58 38.74 2.78
C GLU A 877 -46.58 38.08 1.84
N TYR A 878 -46.10 37.58 0.72
CA TYR A 878 -46.89 36.87 -0.26
C TYR A 878 -46.69 35.34 -0.15
N SER A 879 -47.77 34.62 -0.02
CA SER A 879 -47.80 33.17 -0.03
C SER A 879 -48.70 32.65 -1.18
N GLY A 880 -48.30 31.58 -1.83
CA GLY A 880 -49.02 31.02 -2.95
C GLY A 880 -48.48 29.68 -3.40
N TYR A 881 -49.10 29.18 -4.46
CA TYR A 881 -48.65 27.91 -5.09
C TYR A 881 -47.69 28.22 -6.22
N PHE A 882 -46.47 27.69 -6.14
CA PHE A 882 -45.47 27.83 -7.18
C PHE A 882 -44.58 26.59 -7.27
N ASP A 883 -43.93 26.44 -8.39
CA ASP A 883 -42.90 25.41 -8.59
C ASP A 883 -41.59 26.00 -8.16
N VAL A 884 -41.06 25.53 -7.03
CA VAL A 884 -39.84 26.01 -6.40
C VAL A 884 -38.65 25.98 -7.34
N ASP A 885 -38.47 24.86 -8.07
CA ASP A 885 -37.33 24.66 -8.97
C ASP A 885 -37.43 25.58 -10.20
N LYS A 886 -38.63 25.84 -10.70
CA LYS A 886 -38.84 26.70 -11.86
C LYS A 886 -38.76 28.19 -11.47
N LEU A 887 -39.33 28.52 -10.35
CA LEU A 887 -39.24 29.91 -9.84
C LEU A 887 -37.78 30.24 -9.47
N ASP A 888 -37.03 29.30 -8.87
CA ASP A 888 -35.60 29.51 -8.58
C ASP A 888 -34.80 29.80 -9.85
N LYS A 889 -35.05 29.06 -10.91
CA LYS A 889 -34.38 29.29 -12.20
C LYS A 889 -34.74 30.64 -12.82
N VAL A 890 -35.99 31.07 -12.70
CA VAL A 890 -36.43 32.40 -13.18
C VAL A 890 -35.74 33.52 -12.39
N VAL A 891 -35.81 33.41 -11.08
CA VAL A 891 -35.19 34.40 -10.17
C VAL A 891 -33.67 34.44 -10.36
N TYR A 892 -33.03 33.28 -10.48
CA TYR A 892 -31.60 33.19 -10.75
C TYR A 892 -31.23 33.87 -12.07
N ASN A 893 -31.96 33.62 -13.14
CA ASN A 893 -31.69 34.23 -14.45
C ASN A 893 -31.89 35.74 -14.42
N LEU A 894 -32.95 36.22 -13.75
CA LEU A 894 -33.22 37.65 -13.65
C LEU A 894 -32.12 38.35 -12.82
N LEU A 895 -31.77 37.81 -11.64
CA LEU A 895 -30.74 38.38 -10.77
C LEU A 895 -29.35 38.31 -11.43
N SER A 896 -29.04 37.21 -12.12
CA SER A 896 -27.80 37.07 -12.87
C SER A 896 -27.68 38.09 -13.99
N ASN A 897 -28.78 38.34 -14.71
CA ASN A 897 -28.84 39.39 -15.75
C ASN A 897 -28.75 40.77 -15.14
N ALA A 898 -29.50 41.04 -14.07
CA ALA A 898 -29.43 42.30 -13.37
C ALA A 898 -28.01 42.59 -12.86
N ALA A 899 -27.34 41.64 -12.23
CA ALA A 899 -25.97 41.80 -11.79
C ALA A 899 -24.99 42.02 -12.94
N LYS A 900 -25.22 41.36 -14.10
CA LYS A 900 -24.34 41.49 -15.28
C LYS A 900 -24.45 42.81 -15.98
N TYR A 901 -25.66 43.41 -16.05
CA TYR A 901 -25.93 44.58 -16.84
C TYR A 901 -26.05 45.88 -15.98
N THR A 902 -26.02 45.79 -14.66
CA THR A 902 -25.98 46.95 -13.79
C THR A 902 -24.54 47.48 -13.68
N PRO A 903 -24.31 48.77 -13.98
CA PRO A 903 -22.99 49.37 -13.84
C PRO A 903 -22.49 49.36 -12.40
N GLU A 904 -21.16 49.39 -12.21
CA GLU A 904 -20.53 49.44 -10.88
C GLU A 904 -21.09 50.64 -10.05
N GLY A 905 -21.49 50.41 -8.82
CA GLY A 905 -22.16 51.40 -7.97
C GLY A 905 -23.68 51.45 -8.14
N GLY A 906 -24.26 50.71 -9.07
CA GLY A 906 -25.70 50.67 -9.30
C GLY A 906 -26.46 49.86 -8.24
N THR A 907 -27.78 50.05 -8.19
CA THR A 907 -28.65 49.35 -7.26
C THR A 907 -29.61 48.43 -8.01
N ILE A 908 -29.71 47.18 -7.56
CA ILE A 908 -30.72 46.20 -8.02
C ILE A 908 -31.82 46.19 -6.98
N VAL A 909 -33.06 46.51 -7.41
CA VAL A 909 -34.23 46.45 -6.53
C VAL A 909 -35.00 45.16 -6.82
N VAL A 910 -35.35 44.39 -5.79
CA VAL A 910 -36.09 43.14 -5.88
C VAL A 910 -37.35 43.18 -5.07
#